data_58db205c0241c0154981f6bbdb295657
#
_entry.id   58db205c0241c0154981f6bbdb295657
#
_cell.length_a   1.000
_cell.length_b   1.000
_cell.length_c   1.000
_cell.angle_alpha   90.00
_cell.angle_beta   90.00
_cell.angle_gamma   90.00
#
_symmetry.space_group_name_H-M   'P 1'
#
loop_
_entity.id
_entity.type
_entity.pdbx_description
1 polymer ?
#
loop_
_entity_poly.entity_id
_entity_poly.type
_entity_poly.pdbx_seq_one_letter_code
_entity_poly.pdbx_strand_id
1 'polypeptide(L)'
;MIELKDVTKYYSSDTSVAMALRNINLEFHKGEFVVITGKSGSGKSTLLNVISGMDTYEEGEMYFNGMETSYYDKKDWEDYRRENISFIYQSYNLIDSYTALENVETVMRIENGKESRRERKKRALEILDQVGLKKRARHKAVHLSSGQKQRLGIARALAKDTDIIIADEPTGNLDVENGVAVMKMLYELSRDNLVIVVTHNFEQVQDFATRKIRLFDGEVAEDILLNPQQERKDETGQKTTEKKKTEKKHGEWFQAVGFVHKNRMAQPHRSIFLFLLLLVITSSLMIMYGYLLANMDDSVTRDTRQGAFNNTQKERLVVRKPDGSTFSDSDIEVLQKNAHVKYVSPYDFAGEISCLYKSGEDYKIEYKKSETSDRKSLTVDALDYSEFTEEAAGLDESSIEGKLPENMYEAVITSKDSSLIGTQMDIYFKSRKWSDATWLGGTFTITGIVKEDGNKPYFSGEFLKSMNINYGDSRTELHYDITRTTMYSGEEENSYEQTMSKKGKVIFIQGEGLTGNQIRLSESILMNIRTDGVVSGDQTIRESLNKDAVLKYSDGTGEDTEYSLEIVEGSHSGSASVVETSHEFLEQLYGSTEITQVSVYMNDYAYTDRVIKQINQSGYQAVSPYRISAGDYNTELVQERLTALGLSATVLIAVFFLSIMVLYAIMKLKTKDFKILKSLGLKQSVINRMNLYELATAGLAAVLVLILAGVTADRMNVRVISDIVRYYTARDYVLATVAVLILAIITVAWFNRYLGKILGGKR
;
A
#
# COMPACT_ATOMS: atom_id res chain seq x y z
N MET A 1 19.41 -59.69 -6.55
CA MET A 1 19.18 -58.21 -6.67
C MET A 1 18.05 -57.78 -5.73
N ILE A 2 16.85 -58.31 -5.84
CA ILE A 2 15.74 -58.15 -4.91
C ILE A 2 15.35 -59.49 -4.35
N GLU A 3 15.18 -59.61 -3.05
CA GLU A 3 14.74 -60.83 -2.36
C GLU A 3 13.61 -60.47 -1.41
N LEU A 4 12.48 -61.20 -1.50
CA LEU A 4 11.32 -61.09 -0.63
C LEU A 4 11.20 -62.40 0.16
N LYS A 5 11.11 -62.28 1.50
CA LYS A 5 10.95 -63.41 2.45
C LYS A 5 9.69 -63.21 3.27
N ASP A 6 8.70 -64.07 3.09
CA ASP A 6 7.42 -64.08 3.80
C ASP A 6 6.69 -62.75 3.83
N VAL A 7 6.85 -61.96 2.73
CA VAL A 7 6.30 -60.59 2.65
C VAL A 7 4.79 -60.64 2.60
N THR A 8 4.17 -59.96 3.60
CA THR A 8 2.71 -59.84 3.72
C THR A 8 2.30 -58.38 3.72
N LYS A 9 1.23 -58.06 2.98
CA LYS A 9 0.65 -56.73 2.85
C LYS A 9 -0.85 -56.79 3.06
N TYR A 10 -1.36 -55.97 3.99
CA TYR A 10 -2.80 -55.77 4.16
C TYR A 10 -3.17 -54.30 4.22
N TYR A 11 -4.38 -54.00 3.78
CA TYR A 11 -4.97 -52.67 3.86
C TYR A 11 -6.11 -52.67 4.86
N SER A 12 -6.04 -51.83 5.89
CA SER A 12 -7.10 -51.67 6.87
C SER A 12 -7.96 -50.47 6.54
N SER A 13 -9.28 -50.62 6.60
CA SER A 13 -10.25 -49.53 6.65
C SER A 13 -10.97 -49.57 7.99
N ASP A 14 -11.77 -48.54 8.34
CA ASP A 14 -12.49 -48.50 9.62
C ASP A 14 -13.41 -49.71 9.84
N THR A 15 -13.76 -50.48 8.81
CA THR A 15 -14.71 -51.58 8.84
C THR A 15 -14.19 -52.93 8.33
N SER A 16 -13.02 -52.99 7.69
CA SER A 16 -12.49 -54.23 7.08
C SER A 16 -10.98 -54.20 6.92
N VAL A 17 -10.38 -55.39 6.99
CA VAL A 17 -8.98 -55.65 6.64
C VAL A 17 -8.96 -56.53 5.39
N ALA A 18 -8.34 -56.01 4.33
CA ALA A 18 -8.15 -56.77 3.09
C ALA A 18 -6.67 -57.15 2.94
N MET A 19 -6.37 -58.41 2.93
CA MET A 19 -5.04 -58.96 2.70
C MET A 19 -4.75 -58.93 1.21
N ALA A 20 -3.73 -58.17 0.78
CA ALA A 20 -3.40 -57.95 -0.62
C ALA A 20 -2.21 -58.82 -1.08
N LEU A 21 -1.29 -59.16 -0.18
CA LEU A 21 -0.19 -60.11 -0.39
C LEU A 21 -0.07 -60.99 0.86
N ARG A 22 0.24 -62.32 0.64
CA ARG A 22 0.37 -63.30 1.69
C ARG A 22 1.65 -64.11 1.48
N ASN A 23 2.56 -64.04 2.43
CA ASN A 23 3.79 -64.88 2.49
C ASN A 23 4.51 -64.95 1.14
N ILE A 24 4.76 -63.82 0.52
CA ILE A 24 5.44 -63.75 -0.77
C ILE A 24 6.93 -64.08 -0.58
N ASN A 25 7.37 -65.12 -1.26
CA ASN A 25 8.77 -65.50 -1.33
C ASN A 25 9.21 -65.48 -2.77
N LEU A 26 10.02 -64.51 -3.15
CA LEU A 26 10.48 -64.29 -4.56
C LEU A 26 11.90 -63.70 -4.54
N GLU A 27 12.71 -64.13 -5.48
CA GLU A 27 14.03 -63.58 -5.74
C GLU A 27 14.12 -63.11 -7.20
N PHE A 28 14.66 -61.93 -7.44
CA PHE A 28 14.80 -61.33 -8.78
C PHE A 28 16.27 -61.01 -9.04
N HIS A 29 16.70 -61.29 -10.30
CA HIS A 29 18.09 -61.09 -10.70
C HIS A 29 18.21 -60.13 -11.87
N LYS A 30 19.38 -59.52 -12.01
CA LYS A 30 19.72 -58.70 -13.17
C LYS A 30 19.76 -59.56 -14.44
N GLY A 31 19.26 -59.04 -15.57
CA GLY A 31 19.16 -59.78 -16.81
C GLY A 31 17.85 -60.55 -17.00
N GLU A 32 16.93 -60.55 -16.03
CA GLU A 32 15.64 -61.21 -16.13
C GLU A 32 14.60 -60.32 -16.77
N PHE A 33 13.75 -60.88 -17.66
CA PHE A 33 12.49 -60.33 -18.11
C PHE A 33 11.34 -61.11 -17.44
N VAL A 34 10.91 -60.64 -16.30
CA VAL A 34 9.91 -61.28 -15.45
C VAL A 34 8.51 -60.80 -15.82
N VAL A 35 7.62 -61.71 -16.09
CA VAL A 35 6.20 -61.41 -16.40
C VAL A 35 5.33 -61.90 -15.25
N ILE A 36 4.65 -60.96 -14.57
CA ILE A 36 3.70 -61.24 -13.49
C ILE A 36 2.28 -61.21 -14.07
N THR A 37 1.57 -62.33 -13.91
CA THR A 37 0.20 -62.51 -14.42
C THR A 37 -0.78 -62.79 -13.28
N GLY A 38 -2.08 -62.68 -13.51
CA GLY A 38 -3.12 -63.01 -12.52
C GLY A 38 -4.41 -62.22 -12.78
N LYS A 39 -5.51 -62.68 -12.17
CA LYS A 39 -6.82 -61.98 -12.28
C LYS A 39 -6.76 -60.57 -11.65
N SER A 40 -7.71 -59.72 -12.01
CA SER A 40 -7.87 -58.42 -11.33
C SER A 40 -8.09 -58.67 -9.84
N GLY A 41 -7.41 -57.88 -8.96
CA GLY A 41 -7.46 -58.04 -7.54
C GLY A 41 -6.52 -59.11 -6.94
N SER A 42 -5.70 -59.84 -7.74
CA SER A 42 -4.77 -60.86 -7.25
C SER A 42 -3.50 -60.31 -6.52
N GLY A 43 -3.36 -59.00 -6.32
CA GLY A 43 -2.20 -58.41 -5.61
C GLY A 43 -1.06 -57.95 -6.51
N LYS A 44 -1.15 -57.99 -7.86
CA LYS A 44 -0.06 -57.65 -8.78
C LYS A 44 0.47 -56.22 -8.61
N SER A 45 -0.42 -55.26 -8.66
CA SER A 45 -0.02 -53.83 -8.48
C SER A 45 0.48 -53.55 -7.06
N THR A 46 -0.04 -54.26 -6.07
CA THR A 46 0.46 -54.17 -4.69
C THR A 46 1.89 -54.71 -4.61
N LEU A 47 2.17 -55.84 -5.25
CA LEU A 47 3.54 -56.41 -5.29
C LEU A 47 4.51 -55.41 -5.97
N LEU A 48 4.11 -54.81 -7.10
CA LEU A 48 4.93 -53.79 -7.75
C LEU A 48 5.17 -52.56 -6.88
N ASN A 49 4.15 -52.12 -6.13
CA ASN A 49 4.29 -51.00 -5.22
C ASN A 49 5.25 -51.31 -4.05
N VAL A 50 5.21 -52.53 -3.50
CA VAL A 50 6.15 -52.97 -2.46
C VAL A 50 7.56 -53.03 -3.03
N ILE A 51 7.78 -53.73 -4.14
CA ILE A 51 9.11 -53.87 -4.79
C ILE A 51 9.69 -52.50 -5.15
N SER A 52 8.85 -51.61 -5.64
CA SER A 52 9.30 -50.23 -5.99
C SER A 52 9.49 -49.29 -4.80
N GLY A 53 9.11 -49.69 -3.59
CA GLY A 53 9.10 -48.84 -2.41
C GLY A 53 8.10 -47.69 -2.47
N MET A 54 7.04 -47.84 -3.30
CA MET A 54 5.90 -46.90 -3.34
C MET A 54 4.95 -47.10 -2.18
N ASP A 55 4.88 -48.36 -1.72
CA ASP A 55 4.17 -48.77 -0.51
C ASP A 55 5.09 -49.60 0.37
N THR A 56 4.75 -49.74 1.66
CA THR A 56 5.46 -50.56 2.63
C THR A 56 4.74 -51.91 2.80
N TYR A 57 5.41 -52.91 3.37
CA TYR A 57 4.82 -54.15 3.78
C TYR A 57 4.70 -54.19 5.32
N GLU A 58 3.85 -55.06 5.86
CA GLU A 58 3.59 -55.15 7.29
C GLU A 58 4.36 -56.30 7.95
N GLU A 59 4.56 -57.42 7.24
CA GLU A 59 5.26 -58.59 7.78
C GLU A 59 6.26 -59.14 6.73
N GLY A 60 7.28 -59.85 7.19
CA GLY A 60 8.33 -60.40 6.36
C GLY A 60 9.50 -59.43 6.15
N GLU A 61 10.39 -59.80 5.23
CA GLU A 61 11.63 -59.06 4.96
C GLU A 61 11.83 -58.86 3.47
N MET A 62 12.27 -57.68 3.12
CA MET A 62 12.71 -57.35 1.73
C MET A 62 14.16 -56.92 1.74
N TYR A 63 14.96 -57.58 0.91
CA TYR A 63 16.37 -57.23 0.72
C TYR A 63 16.60 -56.62 -0.65
N PHE A 64 17.43 -55.59 -0.70
CA PHE A 64 17.93 -54.98 -1.93
C PHE A 64 19.46 -55.04 -1.94
N ASN A 65 20.04 -55.76 -2.91
CA ASN A 65 21.47 -56.03 -3.00
C ASN A 65 22.07 -56.53 -1.66
N GLY A 66 21.36 -57.43 -0.98
CA GLY A 66 21.75 -58.04 0.29
C GLY A 66 21.54 -57.16 1.53
N MET A 67 21.02 -55.94 1.38
CA MET A 67 20.68 -55.04 2.49
C MET A 67 19.20 -55.11 2.79
N GLU A 68 18.84 -55.31 4.05
CA GLU A 68 17.46 -55.35 4.53
C GLU A 68 16.84 -53.94 4.50
N THR A 69 15.60 -53.85 4.01
CA THR A 69 14.89 -52.55 3.83
C THR A 69 13.92 -52.25 4.96
N SER A 70 13.74 -53.10 5.98
CA SER A 70 12.82 -52.90 7.11
C SER A 70 13.13 -51.61 7.89
N TYR A 71 14.37 -51.18 7.91
CA TYR A 71 14.86 -50.00 8.63
C TYR A 71 14.83 -48.71 7.76
N TYR A 72 14.36 -48.80 6.52
CA TYR A 72 14.33 -47.64 5.63
C TYR A 72 13.33 -46.62 6.14
N ASP A 73 13.82 -45.39 6.34
CA ASP A 73 12.94 -44.24 6.59
C ASP A 73 12.36 -43.68 5.27
N LYS A 74 11.55 -42.65 5.40
CA LYS A 74 10.93 -42.02 4.24
C LYS A 74 11.96 -41.48 3.23
N LYS A 75 13.11 -41.03 3.69
CA LYS A 75 14.19 -40.50 2.87
C LYS A 75 14.92 -41.63 2.17
N ASP A 76 15.16 -42.75 2.84
CA ASP A 76 15.80 -43.91 2.24
C ASP A 76 14.96 -44.48 1.12
N TRP A 77 13.63 -44.57 1.30
CA TRP A 77 12.72 -44.96 0.23
C TRP A 77 12.66 -43.95 -0.91
N GLU A 78 12.78 -42.64 -0.64
CA GLU A 78 12.88 -41.61 -1.71
C GLU A 78 14.18 -41.75 -2.51
N ASP A 79 15.31 -42.01 -1.83
CA ASP A 79 16.61 -42.25 -2.44
C ASP A 79 16.65 -43.60 -3.19
N TYR A 80 16.07 -44.69 -2.66
CA TYR A 80 15.91 -45.98 -3.33
C TYR A 80 15.16 -45.83 -4.67
N ARG A 81 13.98 -45.21 -4.65
CA ARG A 81 13.20 -44.94 -5.89
C ARG A 81 13.93 -44.07 -6.88
N ARG A 82 14.64 -43.07 -6.38
CA ARG A 82 15.38 -42.16 -7.25
C ARG A 82 16.53 -42.86 -7.96
N GLU A 83 17.26 -43.69 -7.26
CA GLU A 83 18.52 -44.24 -7.75
C GLU A 83 18.35 -45.61 -8.44
N ASN A 84 17.36 -46.41 -8.09
CA ASN A 84 17.30 -47.79 -8.52
C ASN A 84 16.06 -48.19 -9.33
N ILE A 85 14.96 -47.43 -9.25
CA ILE A 85 13.67 -47.82 -9.85
C ILE A 85 13.25 -46.92 -10.97
N SER A 86 13.00 -47.43 -12.16
CA SER A 86 12.22 -46.79 -13.23
C SER A 86 10.84 -47.40 -13.32
N PHE A 87 9.79 -46.58 -13.38
CA PHE A 87 8.42 -47.06 -13.44
C PHE A 87 7.71 -46.61 -14.72
N ILE A 88 7.14 -47.56 -15.45
CA ILE A 88 6.30 -47.36 -16.66
C ILE A 88 4.86 -47.64 -16.25
N TYR A 89 4.02 -46.62 -16.20
CA TYR A 89 2.65 -46.70 -15.74
C TYR A 89 1.68 -46.97 -16.87
N GLN A 90 0.61 -47.70 -16.61
CA GLN A 90 -0.52 -47.90 -17.52
C GLN A 90 -1.14 -46.54 -17.93
N SER A 91 -1.26 -45.60 -17.02
CA SER A 91 -1.80 -44.25 -17.26
C SER A 91 -0.77 -43.25 -17.78
N TYR A 92 0.39 -43.69 -18.24
CA TYR A 92 1.54 -42.96 -18.76
C TYR A 92 2.22 -42.03 -17.74
N ASN A 93 1.51 -41.42 -16.80
CA ASN A 93 1.98 -40.47 -15.81
C ASN A 93 2.90 -39.39 -16.37
N LEU A 94 2.51 -38.82 -17.53
CA LEU A 94 3.22 -37.74 -18.21
C LEU A 94 2.77 -36.36 -17.67
N ILE A 95 3.68 -35.40 -17.66
CA ILE A 95 3.32 -34.00 -17.44
C ILE A 95 2.76 -33.48 -18.77
N ASP A 96 1.44 -33.41 -18.87
CA ASP A 96 0.69 -33.13 -20.10
C ASP A 96 1.08 -31.79 -20.76
N SER A 97 1.44 -30.79 -19.97
CA SER A 97 1.84 -29.46 -20.44
C SER A 97 3.27 -29.38 -20.96
N TYR A 98 4.09 -30.39 -20.66
CA TYR A 98 5.47 -30.46 -21.14
C TYR A 98 5.54 -31.10 -22.49
N THR A 99 6.54 -30.71 -23.27
CA THR A 99 6.89 -31.42 -24.54
C THR A 99 7.45 -32.80 -24.25
N ALA A 100 7.52 -33.66 -25.29
CA ALA A 100 8.16 -34.97 -25.15
C ALA A 100 9.62 -34.82 -24.65
N LEU A 101 10.38 -33.89 -25.22
CA LEU A 101 11.74 -33.59 -24.81
C LEU A 101 11.80 -33.16 -23.31
N GLU A 102 10.90 -32.28 -22.90
CA GLU A 102 10.87 -31.80 -21.53
C GLU A 102 10.48 -32.86 -20.50
N ASN A 103 9.60 -33.81 -20.85
CA ASN A 103 9.29 -34.95 -20.01
C ASN A 103 10.55 -35.80 -19.73
N VAL A 104 11.36 -36.06 -20.77
CA VAL A 104 12.61 -36.84 -20.67
C VAL A 104 13.68 -36.04 -19.89
N GLU A 105 13.92 -34.78 -20.23
CA GLU A 105 14.88 -33.91 -19.53
C GLU A 105 14.56 -33.72 -18.06
N THR A 106 13.26 -33.83 -17.67
CA THR A 106 12.83 -33.68 -16.27
C THR A 106 13.42 -34.77 -15.39
N VAL A 107 13.41 -36.00 -15.86
CA VAL A 107 13.99 -37.15 -15.14
C VAL A 107 15.49 -37.00 -14.97
N MET A 108 16.20 -36.70 -16.04
CA MET A 108 17.66 -36.44 -16.01
C MET A 108 18.03 -35.30 -15.07
N ARG A 109 17.16 -34.28 -14.96
CA ARG A 109 17.38 -33.15 -14.04
C ARG A 109 17.19 -33.54 -12.58
N ILE A 110 16.26 -34.45 -12.27
CA ILE A 110 16.04 -34.96 -10.92
C ILE A 110 17.24 -35.78 -10.47
N GLU A 111 17.81 -36.57 -11.39
CA GLU A 111 18.87 -37.53 -11.12
C GLU A 111 20.27 -36.90 -11.07
N ASN A 112 20.64 -36.17 -12.11
CA ASN A 112 21.98 -35.60 -12.27
C ASN A 112 21.94 -34.09 -12.52
N GLY A 113 21.96 -33.29 -11.44
CA GLY A 113 22.11 -31.83 -11.56
C GLY A 113 23.46 -31.35 -12.11
N LYS A 114 24.36 -32.26 -12.51
CA LYS A 114 25.74 -31.95 -12.98
C LYS A 114 25.85 -31.77 -14.48
N GLU A 115 24.94 -32.37 -15.27
CA GLU A 115 24.97 -32.22 -16.72
C GLU A 115 24.59 -30.80 -17.15
N SER A 116 25.33 -30.25 -18.11
CA SER A 116 24.96 -28.99 -18.73
C SER A 116 23.62 -29.09 -19.46
N ARG A 117 22.89 -27.98 -19.60
CA ARG A 117 21.62 -27.96 -20.35
C ARG A 117 21.76 -28.49 -21.77
N ARG A 118 22.92 -28.26 -22.41
CA ARG A 118 23.20 -28.67 -23.78
C ARG A 118 23.39 -30.19 -23.88
N GLU A 119 24.17 -30.79 -22.99
CA GLU A 119 24.42 -32.23 -22.92
C GLU A 119 23.14 -33.00 -22.61
N ARG A 120 22.39 -32.59 -21.59
CA ARG A 120 21.10 -33.18 -21.24
C ARG A 120 20.11 -33.16 -22.42
N LYS A 121 20.01 -32.03 -23.15
CA LYS A 121 19.16 -31.92 -24.32
C LYS A 121 19.59 -32.88 -25.44
N LYS A 122 20.92 -33.00 -25.66
CA LYS A 122 21.47 -33.94 -26.68
C LYS A 122 21.12 -35.38 -26.33
N ARG A 123 21.41 -35.82 -25.10
CA ARG A 123 21.09 -37.15 -24.60
C ARG A 123 19.57 -37.46 -24.64
N ALA A 124 18.74 -36.49 -24.26
CA ALA A 124 17.28 -36.64 -24.34
C ALA A 124 16.77 -36.80 -25.77
N LEU A 125 17.37 -36.10 -26.74
CA LEU A 125 17.03 -36.28 -28.16
C LEU A 125 17.49 -37.64 -28.71
N GLU A 126 18.63 -38.14 -28.27
CA GLU A 126 19.15 -39.49 -28.64
C GLU A 126 18.19 -40.57 -28.10
N ILE A 127 17.74 -40.46 -26.83
CA ILE A 127 16.77 -41.40 -26.28
C ILE A 127 15.40 -41.31 -26.99
N LEU A 128 14.95 -40.09 -27.34
CA LEU A 128 13.72 -39.93 -28.10
C LEU A 128 13.85 -40.53 -29.52
N ASP A 129 15.03 -40.55 -30.10
CA ASP A 129 15.32 -41.20 -31.39
C ASP A 129 15.20 -42.71 -31.24
N GLN A 130 15.77 -43.33 -30.21
CA GLN A 130 15.69 -44.74 -29.91
C GLN A 130 14.23 -45.25 -29.82
N VAL A 131 13.34 -44.46 -29.22
CA VAL A 131 11.91 -44.82 -29.12
C VAL A 131 11.08 -44.31 -30.31
N GLY A 132 11.69 -43.77 -31.37
CA GLY A 132 11.02 -43.29 -32.58
C GLY A 132 10.20 -41.99 -32.39
N LEU A 133 10.55 -41.15 -31.39
CA LEU A 133 9.84 -39.91 -31.05
C LEU A 133 10.61 -38.63 -31.37
N LYS A 134 11.80 -38.69 -32.02
CA LYS A 134 12.63 -37.54 -32.33
C LYS A 134 11.88 -36.43 -33.08
N LYS A 135 11.06 -36.81 -34.09
CA LYS A 135 10.23 -35.86 -34.87
C LYS A 135 9.13 -35.19 -33.99
N ARG A 136 8.77 -35.80 -32.89
CA ARG A 136 7.74 -35.31 -31.93
C ARG A 136 8.33 -34.66 -30.68
N ALA A 137 9.65 -34.52 -30.59
CA ALA A 137 10.35 -34.00 -29.42
C ALA A 137 9.78 -32.65 -28.89
N ARG A 138 9.32 -31.78 -29.77
CA ARG A 138 8.77 -30.46 -29.41
C ARG A 138 7.23 -30.45 -29.22
N HIS A 139 6.54 -31.56 -29.44
CA HIS A 139 5.10 -31.65 -29.23
C HIS A 139 4.81 -31.86 -27.76
N LYS A 140 3.77 -31.20 -27.26
CA LYS A 140 3.32 -31.40 -25.87
C LYS A 140 2.78 -32.82 -25.71
N ALA A 141 3.00 -33.42 -24.52
CA ALA A 141 2.57 -34.80 -24.25
C ALA A 141 1.05 -34.98 -24.39
N VAL A 142 0.24 -33.95 -24.11
CA VAL A 142 -1.22 -33.98 -24.30
C VAL A 142 -1.62 -34.28 -25.74
N HIS A 143 -0.84 -33.87 -26.73
CA HIS A 143 -1.13 -34.03 -28.17
C HIS A 143 -0.55 -35.31 -28.81
N LEU A 144 0.07 -36.17 -28.02
CA LEU A 144 0.60 -37.46 -28.47
C LEU A 144 -0.49 -38.52 -28.47
N SER A 145 -0.44 -39.48 -29.44
CA SER A 145 -1.29 -40.67 -29.41
C SER A 145 -0.95 -41.58 -28.22
N SER A 146 -1.84 -42.54 -27.91
CA SER A 146 -1.63 -43.51 -26.81
C SER A 146 -0.29 -44.23 -26.94
N GLY A 147 0.03 -44.76 -28.13
CA GLY A 147 1.30 -45.43 -28.39
C GLY A 147 2.51 -44.51 -28.31
N GLN A 148 2.37 -43.24 -28.73
CA GLN A 148 3.43 -42.27 -28.57
C GLN A 148 3.66 -41.87 -27.08
N LYS A 149 2.57 -41.77 -26.30
CA LYS A 149 2.64 -41.52 -24.86
C LYS A 149 3.34 -42.68 -24.13
N GLN A 150 3.05 -43.94 -24.50
CA GLN A 150 3.70 -45.10 -23.92
C GLN A 150 5.18 -45.12 -24.25
N ARG A 151 5.55 -44.92 -25.54
CA ARG A 151 6.96 -44.79 -25.93
C ARG A 151 7.69 -43.64 -25.22
N LEU A 152 6.98 -42.54 -24.93
CA LEU A 152 7.54 -41.46 -24.10
C LEU A 152 7.74 -41.90 -22.64
N GLY A 153 6.85 -42.72 -22.08
CA GLY A 153 7.04 -43.35 -20.75
C GLY A 153 8.29 -44.22 -20.70
N ILE A 154 8.53 -45.01 -21.76
CA ILE A 154 9.76 -45.83 -21.90
C ILE A 154 10.99 -44.91 -22.01
N ALA A 155 10.93 -43.87 -22.84
CA ALA A 155 12.02 -42.90 -22.96
C ALA A 155 12.41 -42.27 -21.61
N ARG A 156 11.42 -42.02 -20.73
CA ARG A 156 11.70 -41.57 -19.37
C ARG A 156 12.39 -42.63 -18.52
N ALA A 157 11.98 -43.86 -18.63
CA ALA A 157 12.63 -44.99 -17.92
C ALA A 157 14.09 -45.14 -18.36
N LEU A 158 14.35 -45.09 -19.66
CA LEU A 158 15.72 -45.07 -20.23
C LEU A 158 16.54 -43.88 -19.73
N ALA A 159 15.94 -42.72 -19.69
CA ALA A 159 16.59 -41.50 -19.26
C ALA A 159 17.03 -41.53 -17.77
N LYS A 160 16.34 -42.33 -16.99
CA LYS A 160 16.63 -42.50 -15.57
C LYS A 160 17.83 -43.42 -15.31
N ASP A 161 18.15 -44.32 -16.25
CA ASP A 161 19.33 -45.17 -16.19
C ASP A 161 19.46 -45.94 -14.87
N THR A 162 18.41 -46.66 -14.50
CA THR A 162 18.30 -47.45 -13.27
C THR A 162 18.38 -48.96 -13.54
N ASP A 163 18.85 -49.72 -12.57
CA ASP A 163 19.03 -51.17 -12.70
C ASP A 163 17.72 -51.97 -12.70
N ILE A 164 16.59 -51.36 -12.30
CA ILE A 164 15.27 -52.01 -12.21
C ILE A 164 14.24 -51.21 -12.99
N ILE A 165 13.56 -51.85 -13.94
CA ILE A 165 12.47 -51.27 -14.72
C ILE A 165 11.19 -52.05 -14.39
N ILE A 166 10.20 -51.35 -13.86
CA ILE A 166 8.88 -51.90 -13.56
C ILE A 166 7.86 -51.33 -14.51
N ALA A 167 7.10 -52.23 -15.17
CA ALA A 167 6.07 -51.82 -16.13
C ALA A 167 4.72 -52.44 -15.77
N ASP A 168 3.75 -51.58 -15.45
CA ASP A 168 2.38 -51.98 -15.10
C ASP A 168 1.48 -51.82 -16.33
N GLU A 169 1.02 -52.94 -16.89
CA GLU A 169 0.22 -53.07 -18.11
C GLU A 169 0.69 -52.17 -19.29
N PRO A 170 1.97 -52.25 -19.68
CA PRO A 170 2.56 -51.31 -20.63
C PRO A 170 1.94 -51.37 -22.04
N THR A 171 1.12 -52.35 -22.37
CA THR A 171 0.44 -52.54 -23.67
C THR A 171 -1.08 -52.37 -23.61
N GLY A 172 -1.67 -52.22 -22.42
CA GLY A 172 -3.12 -52.26 -22.22
C GLY A 172 -3.96 -51.24 -22.99
N ASN A 173 -3.36 -50.14 -23.47
CA ASN A 173 -4.02 -49.09 -24.24
C ASN A 173 -3.45 -48.95 -25.65
N LEU A 174 -2.79 -50.02 -26.18
CA LEU A 174 -2.13 -50.04 -27.49
C LEU A 174 -2.78 -51.05 -28.41
N ASP A 175 -2.70 -50.78 -29.71
CA ASP A 175 -2.93 -51.78 -30.73
C ASP A 175 -1.82 -52.86 -30.73
N VAL A 176 -2.06 -53.98 -31.38
CA VAL A 176 -1.16 -55.17 -31.35
C VAL A 176 0.24 -54.80 -31.84
N GLU A 177 0.36 -54.05 -32.94
CA GLU A 177 1.67 -53.69 -33.52
C GLU A 177 2.50 -52.80 -32.59
N ASN A 178 1.88 -51.74 -32.02
CA ASN A 178 2.55 -50.88 -31.08
C ASN A 178 2.85 -51.61 -29.74
N GLY A 179 2.00 -52.57 -29.33
CA GLY A 179 2.22 -53.40 -28.17
C GLY A 179 3.47 -54.28 -28.31
N VAL A 180 3.61 -54.99 -29.45
CA VAL A 180 4.79 -55.82 -29.76
C VAL A 180 6.06 -54.96 -29.81
N ALA A 181 6.00 -53.76 -30.43
CA ALA A 181 7.15 -52.85 -30.48
C ALA A 181 7.61 -52.41 -29.09
N VAL A 182 6.68 -52.11 -28.17
CA VAL A 182 6.96 -51.75 -26.78
C VAL A 182 7.60 -52.92 -26.03
N MET A 183 7.07 -54.15 -26.17
CA MET A 183 7.61 -55.32 -25.51
C MET A 183 9.02 -55.66 -25.99
N LYS A 184 9.28 -55.54 -27.31
CA LYS A 184 10.61 -55.69 -27.86
C LYS A 184 11.62 -54.70 -27.26
N MET A 185 11.22 -53.44 -27.13
CA MET A 185 12.11 -52.44 -26.47
C MET A 185 12.41 -52.81 -25.00
N LEU A 186 11.40 -53.25 -24.24
CA LEU A 186 11.59 -53.66 -22.84
C LEU A 186 12.46 -54.90 -22.73
N TYR A 187 12.33 -55.86 -23.69
CA TYR A 187 13.17 -57.05 -23.73
C TYR A 187 14.64 -56.70 -24.07
N GLU A 188 14.90 -55.79 -24.99
CA GLU A 188 16.26 -55.33 -25.26
C GLU A 188 16.90 -54.69 -24.01
N LEU A 189 16.11 -53.97 -23.19
CA LEU A 189 16.56 -53.39 -21.93
C LEU A 189 16.80 -54.42 -20.83
N SER A 190 16.13 -55.58 -20.86
CA SER A 190 16.33 -56.60 -19.84
C SER A 190 17.71 -57.26 -19.86
N ARG A 191 18.46 -57.12 -20.95
CA ARG A 191 19.82 -57.65 -21.06
C ARG A 191 20.78 -57.09 -20.00
N ASP A 192 20.60 -55.82 -19.69
CA ASP A 192 21.46 -55.09 -18.73
C ASP A 192 20.73 -54.70 -17.45
N ASN A 193 19.42 -54.95 -17.35
CA ASN A 193 18.57 -54.51 -16.24
C ASN A 193 17.65 -55.66 -15.78
N LEU A 194 17.09 -55.57 -14.59
CA LEU A 194 15.93 -56.36 -14.19
C LEU A 194 14.66 -55.66 -14.77
N VAL A 195 13.89 -56.36 -15.60
CA VAL A 195 12.61 -55.84 -16.14
C VAL A 195 11.47 -56.69 -15.58
N ILE A 196 10.54 -56.05 -14.85
CA ILE A 196 9.35 -56.68 -14.28
C ILE A 196 8.12 -56.11 -14.99
N VAL A 197 7.37 -56.93 -15.71
CA VAL A 197 6.17 -56.56 -16.44
C VAL A 197 4.96 -57.22 -15.80
N VAL A 198 3.96 -56.45 -15.43
CA VAL A 198 2.63 -56.91 -15.08
C VAL A 198 1.72 -56.84 -16.30
N THR A 199 1.05 -57.92 -16.67
CA THR A 199 0.05 -57.95 -17.73
C THR A 199 -1.02 -59.00 -17.48
N HIS A 200 -2.23 -58.71 -17.97
CA HIS A 200 -3.31 -59.74 -18.01
C HIS A 200 -3.31 -60.53 -19.33
N ASN A 201 -2.55 -60.12 -20.34
CA ASN A 201 -2.42 -60.80 -21.62
C ASN A 201 -1.00 -61.37 -21.80
N PHE A 202 -0.80 -62.60 -21.33
CA PHE A 202 0.50 -63.27 -21.40
C PHE A 202 0.90 -63.62 -22.84
N GLU A 203 -0.07 -63.91 -23.75
CA GLU A 203 0.21 -64.30 -25.11
C GLU A 203 1.01 -63.22 -25.89
N GLN A 204 0.82 -61.95 -25.58
CA GLN A 204 1.57 -60.85 -26.21
C GLN A 204 3.02 -60.72 -25.76
N VAL A 205 3.39 -61.33 -24.66
CA VAL A 205 4.71 -61.18 -24.01
C VAL A 205 5.49 -62.48 -23.91
N GLN A 206 4.85 -63.63 -24.20
CA GLN A 206 5.46 -64.93 -23.98
C GLN A 206 6.80 -65.13 -24.71
N ASP A 207 6.95 -64.59 -25.92
CA ASP A 207 8.15 -64.70 -26.76
C ASP A 207 9.35 -63.93 -26.20
N PHE A 208 9.10 -63.02 -25.27
CA PHE A 208 10.09 -62.15 -24.61
C PHE A 208 10.38 -62.59 -23.19
N ALA A 209 9.46 -63.31 -22.53
CA ALA A 209 9.52 -63.63 -21.13
C ALA A 209 10.63 -64.67 -20.83
N THR A 210 11.52 -64.34 -19.89
CA THR A 210 12.49 -65.31 -19.33
C THR A 210 11.92 -66.05 -18.14
N ARG A 211 10.95 -65.45 -17.41
CA ARG A 211 10.31 -66.01 -16.23
C ARG A 211 8.87 -65.54 -16.13
N LYS A 212 7.97 -66.43 -15.75
CA LYS A 212 6.54 -66.19 -15.53
C LYS A 212 6.18 -66.43 -14.10
N ILE A 213 5.59 -65.44 -13.44
CA ILE A 213 5.04 -65.55 -12.09
C ILE A 213 3.52 -65.37 -12.20
N ARG A 214 2.74 -66.24 -11.62
CA ARG A 214 1.29 -66.10 -11.54
C ARG A 214 0.86 -65.88 -10.10
N LEU A 215 0.20 -64.73 -9.86
CA LEU A 215 -0.42 -64.41 -8.59
C LEU A 215 -1.90 -64.80 -8.58
N PHE A 216 -2.32 -65.39 -7.47
CA PHE A 216 -3.70 -65.76 -7.18
C PHE A 216 -4.00 -65.47 -5.68
N ASP A 217 -5.01 -64.66 -5.42
CA ASP A 217 -5.47 -64.27 -4.06
C ASP A 217 -4.33 -63.82 -3.11
N GLY A 218 -3.39 -63.04 -3.65
CA GLY A 218 -2.25 -62.50 -2.88
C GLY A 218 -1.08 -63.48 -2.68
N GLU A 219 -1.12 -64.67 -3.25
CA GLU A 219 -0.06 -65.71 -3.13
C GLU A 219 0.59 -65.98 -4.49
N VAL A 220 1.81 -66.55 -4.50
CA VAL A 220 2.48 -67.01 -5.71
C VAL A 220 1.96 -68.39 -6.04
N ALA A 221 1.11 -68.51 -7.08
CA ALA A 221 0.54 -69.74 -7.51
C ALA A 221 1.46 -70.53 -8.49
N GLU A 222 2.24 -69.82 -9.31
CA GLU A 222 3.21 -70.41 -10.23
C GLU A 222 4.44 -69.52 -10.33
N ASP A 223 5.62 -70.13 -10.42
CA ASP A 223 6.89 -69.45 -10.73
C ASP A 223 7.69 -70.37 -11.69
N ILE A 224 7.76 -69.98 -12.97
CA ILE A 224 8.28 -70.84 -14.03
C ILE A 224 9.35 -70.09 -14.82
N LEU A 225 10.53 -70.67 -14.94
CA LEU A 225 11.58 -70.25 -15.87
C LEU A 225 11.26 -70.74 -17.26
N LEU A 226 11.09 -69.84 -18.24
CA LEU A 226 10.66 -70.13 -19.60
C LEU A 226 11.83 -70.34 -20.56
N ASN A 227 13.00 -69.74 -20.34
CA ASN A 227 14.18 -69.85 -21.17
C ASN A 227 15.43 -70.10 -20.31
N PRO A 228 15.82 -71.40 -20.04
CA PRO A 228 16.97 -71.71 -19.19
C PRO A 228 18.35 -71.53 -19.89
N GLN A 229 18.38 -71.14 -21.21
CA GLN A 229 19.62 -71.10 -21.97
C GLN A 229 20.42 -69.79 -21.93
N GLN A 230 20.04 -68.83 -21.13
CA GLN A 230 20.96 -67.77 -20.71
C GLN A 230 21.68 -68.24 -19.48
N GLU A 231 22.82 -68.93 -19.67
CA GLU A 231 23.75 -69.32 -18.62
C GLU A 231 23.97 -68.08 -17.74
N ARG A 232 23.63 -68.24 -16.45
CA ARG A 232 24.04 -67.35 -15.40
C ARG A 232 25.56 -67.21 -15.45
N LYS A 233 26.06 -66.11 -16.05
CA LYS A 233 27.42 -65.69 -15.82
C LYS A 233 27.44 -65.22 -14.39
N ASP A 234 27.74 -66.13 -13.47
CA ASP A 234 28.21 -65.81 -12.14
C ASP A 234 29.56 -65.09 -12.30
N GLU A 235 29.49 -63.84 -12.61
CA GLU A 235 30.64 -62.97 -12.37
C GLU A 235 30.73 -62.69 -10.88
N THR A 236 31.34 -63.66 -10.19
CA THR A 236 32.08 -63.42 -8.95
C THR A 236 33.27 -62.51 -9.29
N GLY A 237 32.98 -61.33 -9.49
CA GLY A 237 33.92 -60.23 -9.77
C GLY A 237 33.37 -58.96 -9.12
N GLN A 238 33.58 -58.81 -7.81
CA GLN A 238 33.47 -57.54 -7.11
C GLN A 238 34.22 -56.44 -7.90
N LYS A 239 33.56 -55.77 -8.81
CA LYS A 239 33.83 -54.41 -9.09
C LYS A 239 32.81 -53.56 -8.33
N THR A 240 33.04 -53.45 -7.04
CA THR A 240 32.61 -52.32 -6.24
C THR A 240 33.23 -51.06 -6.87
N THR A 241 32.66 -50.60 -7.95
CA THR A 241 32.77 -49.19 -8.28
C THR A 241 31.98 -48.46 -7.19
N GLU A 242 32.68 -48.20 -6.08
CA GLU A 242 32.28 -47.10 -5.18
C GLU A 242 32.04 -45.90 -6.05
N LYS A 243 30.79 -45.68 -6.46
CA LYS A 243 30.34 -44.35 -6.92
C LYS A 243 30.56 -43.44 -5.72
N LYS A 244 31.78 -42.87 -5.59
CA LYS A 244 32.13 -41.85 -4.61
C LYS A 244 30.96 -40.90 -4.49
N LYS A 245 30.24 -40.99 -3.36
CA LYS A 245 29.31 -39.97 -2.89
C LYS A 245 30.06 -38.65 -2.72
N THR A 246 30.36 -37.95 -3.76
CA THR A 246 30.66 -36.52 -3.65
C THR A 246 29.35 -35.79 -3.67
N GLU A 247 28.72 -35.67 -2.50
CA GLU A 247 27.65 -34.72 -2.23
C GLU A 247 28.18 -33.28 -2.46
N LYS A 248 28.20 -32.82 -3.70
CA LYS A 248 28.06 -31.40 -3.94
C LYS A 248 26.56 -31.13 -3.98
N LYS A 249 26.00 -30.72 -2.84
CA LYS A 249 24.68 -30.14 -2.70
C LYS A 249 24.56 -28.96 -3.67
N HIS A 250 24.17 -29.20 -4.91
CA HIS A 250 23.49 -28.17 -5.68
C HIS A 250 22.21 -27.89 -4.92
N GLY A 251 22.13 -26.70 -4.28
CA GLY A 251 21.09 -26.44 -3.30
C GLY A 251 19.73 -26.75 -3.88
N GLU A 252 18.93 -27.53 -3.16
CA GLU A 252 17.53 -27.87 -3.48
C GLU A 252 16.72 -26.63 -3.92
N TRP A 253 17.15 -25.43 -3.51
CA TRP A 253 16.63 -24.14 -3.92
C TRP A 253 16.82 -23.86 -5.42
N PHE A 254 18.03 -24.10 -5.97
CA PHE A 254 18.28 -23.91 -7.41
C PHE A 254 17.47 -24.91 -8.27
N GLN A 255 17.27 -26.11 -7.80
CA GLN A 255 16.39 -27.07 -8.46
C GLN A 255 14.95 -26.55 -8.48
N ALA A 256 14.43 -26.08 -7.33
CA ALA A 256 13.08 -25.53 -7.23
C ALA A 256 12.86 -24.33 -8.17
N VAL A 257 13.77 -23.36 -8.17
CA VAL A 257 13.73 -22.18 -9.07
C VAL A 257 13.68 -22.61 -10.53
N GLY A 258 14.53 -23.56 -10.90
CA GLY A 258 14.56 -24.06 -12.27
C GLY A 258 13.29 -24.79 -12.72
N PHE A 259 12.63 -25.53 -11.81
CA PHE A 259 11.34 -26.16 -12.10
C PHE A 259 10.22 -25.14 -12.23
N VAL A 260 10.18 -24.13 -11.34
CA VAL A 260 9.18 -23.05 -11.42
C VAL A 260 9.31 -22.26 -12.72
N HIS A 261 10.53 -21.93 -13.12
CA HIS A 261 10.75 -21.23 -14.40
C HIS A 261 10.26 -22.07 -15.58
N LYS A 262 10.54 -23.38 -15.58
CA LYS A 262 10.08 -24.30 -16.63
C LYS A 262 8.56 -24.41 -16.65
N ASN A 263 7.90 -24.52 -15.48
CA ASN A 263 6.44 -24.56 -15.37
C ASN A 263 5.79 -23.28 -15.90
N ARG A 264 6.37 -22.10 -15.60
CA ARG A 264 5.90 -20.81 -16.13
C ARG A 264 5.96 -20.74 -17.65
N MET A 265 7.04 -21.24 -18.24
CA MET A 265 7.19 -21.30 -19.69
C MET A 265 6.22 -22.32 -20.35
N ALA A 266 5.99 -23.46 -19.70
CA ALA A 266 5.10 -24.50 -20.23
C ALA A 266 3.61 -24.11 -20.17
N GLN A 267 3.22 -23.32 -19.16
CA GLN A 267 1.83 -22.90 -18.89
C GLN A 267 1.76 -21.40 -18.57
N PRO A 268 2.07 -20.49 -19.50
CA PRO A 268 2.15 -19.05 -19.24
C PRO A 268 0.80 -18.47 -18.79
N HIS A 269 -0.32 -18.95 -19.36
CA HIS A 269 -1.66 -18.51 -18.99
C HIS A 269 -1.99 -18.76 -17.51
N ARG A 270 -1.54 -19.88 -16.93
CA ARG A 270 -1.73 -20.15 -15.50
C ARG A 270 -0.89 -19.22 -14.62
N SER A 271 0.33 -18.93 -15.05
CA SER A 271 1.22 -18.02 -14.32
C SER A 271 0.74 -16.58 -14.39
N ILE A 272 0.23 -16.15 -15.55
CA ILE A 272 -0.40 -14.83 -15.71
C ILE A 272 -1.67 -14.74 -14.87
N PHE A 273 -2.51 -15.77 -14.88
CA PHE A 273 -3.71 -15.81 -14.04
C PHE A 273 -3.39 -15.71 -12.55
N LEU A 274 -2.38 -16.46 -12.09
CA LEU A 274 -1.93 -16.39 -10.68
C LEU A 274 -1.41 -14.99 -10.33
N PHE A 275 -0.64 -14.37 -11.23
CA PHE A 275 -0.15 -13.00 -11.05
C PHE A 275 -1.30 -11.98 -10.99
N LEU A 276 -2.25 -12.04 -11.93
CA LEU A 276 -3.41 -11.14 -11.95
C LEU A 276 -4.27 -11.32 -10.70
N LEU A 277 -4.48 -12.56 -10.26
CA LEU A 277 -5.21 -12.82 -9.03
C LEU A 277 -4.49 -12.22 -7.80
N LEU A 278 -3.17 -12.43 -7.70
CA LEU A 278 -2.39 -11.84 -6.62
C LEU A 278 -2.36 -10.31 -6.70
N LEU A 279 -2.37 -9.74 -7.90
CA LEU A 279 -2.50 -8.30 -8.11
C LEU A 279 -3.83 -7.78 -7.55
N VAL A 280 -4.95 -8.46 -7.86
CA VAL A 280 -6.28 -8.10 -7.33
C VAL A 280 -6.32 -8.23 -5.80
N ILE A 281 -5.82 -9.34 -5.26
CA ILE A 281 -5.77 -9.56 -3.81
C ILE A 281 -4.94 -8.46 -3.13
N THR A 282 -3.74 -8.19 -3.64
CA THR A 282 -2.83 -7.21 -3.06
C THR A 282 -3.40 -5.80 -3.16
N SER A 283 -4.03 -5.44 -4.32
CA SER A 283 -4.68 -4.14 -4.48
C SER A 283 -5.86 -3.97 -3.51
N SER A 284 -6.68 -5.01 -3.32
CA SER A 284 -7.80 -4.98 -2.37
C SER A 284 -7.31 -4.80 -0.93
N LEU A 285 -6.25 -5.50 -0.54
CA LEU A 285 -5.65 -5.33 0.80
C LEU A 285 -5.06 -3.92 0.97
N MET A 286 -4.38 -3.41 -0.05
CA MET A 286 -3.83 -2.05 0.00
C MET A 286 -4.95 -1.01 0.07
N ILE A 287 -5.93 -1.03 -0.83
CA ILE A 287 -7.05 -0.09 -0.82
C ILE A 287 -7.74 -0.07 0.55
N MET A 288 -7.99 -1.26 1.12
CA MET A 288 -8.64 -1.35 2.43
C MET A 288 -7.76 -0.82 3.56
N TYR A 289 -6.45 -1.05 3.49
CA TYR A 289 -5.50 -0.48 4.44
C TYR A 289 -5.38 1.05 4.27
N GLY A 290 -5.38 1.56 3.03
CA GLY A 290 -5.40 3.00 2.75
C GLY A 290 -6.69 3.67 3.27
N TYR A 291 -7.83 3.01 3.10
CA TYR A 291 -9.09 3.47 3.68
C TYR A 291 -9.03 3.52 5.21
N LEU A 292 -8.40 2.53 5.85
CA LEU A 292 -8.17 2.54 7.29
C LEU A 292 -7.30 3.73 7.70
N LEU A 293 -6.19 3.99 7.00
CA LEU A 293 -5.32 5.15 7.26
C LEU A 293 -6.07 6.47 7.07
N ALA A 294 -6.87 6.59 6.03
CA ALA A 294 -7.68 7.79 5.76
C ALA A 294 -8.72 8.05 6.87
N ASN A 295 -9.35 6.99 7.40
CA ASN A 295 -10.27 7.14 8.53
C ASN A 295 -9.58 7.43 9.87
N MET A 296 -8.29 7.16 9.96
CA MET A 296 -7.47 7.53 11.12
C MET A 296 -6.94 8.96 11.04
N ASP A 297 -7.03 9.59 9.86
CA ASP A 297 -6.61 10.97 9.66
C ASP A 297 -7.71 11.94 10.07
N ASP A 298 -7.31 13.04 10.72
CA ASP A 298 -8.22 14.08 11.21
C ASP A 298 -8.84 14.93 10.10
N SER A 299 -8.42 14.73 8.83
CA SER A 299 -8.89 15.52 7.69
C SER A 299 -10.37 15.34 7.33
N VAL A 300 -11.00 14.27 7.81
CA VAL A 300 -12.41 13.93 7.50
C VAL A 300 -13.38 14.55 8.54
N THR A 301 -12.96 15.57 9.25
CA THR A 301 -13.85 16.26 10.18
C THR A 301 -14.94 17.00 9.41
N ARG A 302 -16.19 16.67 9.68
CA ARG A 302 -17.36 17.40 9.21
C ARG A 302 -17.33 18.84 9.69
N ASP A 303 -17.93 19.72 8.96
CA ASP A 303 -17.99 21.19 9.14
C ASP A 303 -18.75 21.66 10.41
N THR A 304 -18.60 20.96 11.53
CA THR A 304 -19.25 21.28 12.82
C THR A 304 -18.29 21.95 13.79
N ARG A 305 -17.54 22.94 13.28
CA ARG A 305 -16.63 23.72 14.14
C ARG A 305 -17.42 24.64 15.08
N GLN A 306 -17.15 24.52 16.35
CA GLN A 306 -17.65 25.43 17.38
C GLN A 306 -16.46 25.95 18.20
N GLY A 307 -16.44 27.23 18.49
CA GLY A 307 -15.43 27.83 19.36
C GLY A 307 -14.60 28.97 18.75
N ALA A 308 -13.52 29.34 19.43
CA ALA A 308 -12.73 30.53 19.17
C ALA A 308 -12.00 30.56 17.81
N PHE A 309 -11.76 29.40 17.21
CA PHE A 309 -10.99 29.27 15.95
C PHE A 309 -11.83 28.83 14.74
N ASN A 310 -13.11 29.21 14.72
CA ASN A 310 -14.05 28.79 13.66
C ASN A 310 -13.60 29.21 12.26
N ASN A 311 -12.87 30.29 12.12
CA ASN A 311 -12.43 30.88 10.85
C ASN A 311 -11.00 30.51 10.47
N THR A 312 -10.37 29.56 11.13
CA THR A 312 -9.00 29.17 10.79
C THR A 312 -8.98 28.17 9.62
N GLN A 313 -8.01 28.32 8.74
CA GLN A 313 -7.80 27.37 7.64
C GLN A 313 -7.37 26.01 8.19
N LYS A 314 -7.77 24.91 7.50
CA LYS A 314 -7.42 23.53 7.87
C LYS A 314 -5.91 23.31 7.86
N GLU A 315 -5.26 23.87 6.87
CA GLU A 315 -3.84 23.73 6.58
C GLU A 315 -2.94 24.59 7.47
N ARG A 316 -3.54 25.46 8.31
CA ARG A 316 -2.80 26.36 9.19
C ARG A 316 -2.37 25.68 10.48
N LEU A 317 -1.10 25.83 10.84
CA LEU A 317 -0.54 25.54 12.15
C LEU A 317 -0.06 26.83 12.79
N VAL A 318 -0.22 26.94 14.09
CA VAL A 318 0.38 28.00 14.89
C VAL A 318 1.60 27.42 15.59
N VAL A 319 2.73 28.09 15.45
CA VAL A 319 4.03 27.65 15.98
C VAL A 319 4.61 28.71 16.88
N ARG A 320 5.11 28.30 18.03
CA ARG A 320 5.83 29.15 18.99
C ARG A 320 7.09 28.45 19.51
N LYS A 321 7.99 29.20 20.09
CA LYS A 321 9.11 28.65 20.85
C LYS A 321 8.68 28.25 22.26
N PRO A 322 9.17 27.12 22.81
CA PRO A 322 8.78 26.66 24.14
C PRO A 322 9.14 27.64 25.27
N ASP A 323 10.21 28.42 25.09
CA ASP A 323 10.72 29.40 26.03
C ASP A 323 10.07 30.79 25.87
N GLY A 324 9.17 30.95 24.88
CA GLY A 324 8.52 32.23 24.61
C GLY A 324 9.41 33.27 23.91
N SER A 325 10.62 32.89 23.48
CA SER A 325 11.51 33.81 22.77
C SER A 325 10.99 34.13 21.36
N THR A 326 11.50 35.22 20.80
CA THR A 326 11.11 35.72 19.46
C THR A 326 11.66 34.88 18.34
N PHE A 327 10.97 34.89 17.20
CA PHE A 327 11.41 34.25 15.96
C PHE A 327 12.37 35.16 15.21
N SER A 328 13.47 34.58 14.76
CA SER A 328 14.41 35.21 13.81
C SER A 328 14.11 34.72 12.38
N ASP A 329 14.64 35.40 11.37
CA ASP A 329 14.54 34.98 9.99
C ASP A 329 15.09 33.56 9.77
N SER A 330 16.14 33.18 10.52
CA SER A 330 16.67 31.83 10.46
C SER A 330 15.70 30.77 11.00
N ASP A 331 14.87 31.09 11.98
CA ASP A 331 13.83 30.20 12.49
C ASP A 331 12.75 29.97 11.42
N ILE A 332 12.34 31.06 10.75
CA ILE A 332 11.35 31.00 9.66
C ILE A 332 11.87 30.14 8.50
N GLU A 333 13.14 30.31 8.11
CA GLU A 333 13.76 29.47 7.10
C GLU A 333 13.79 27.97 7.47
N VAL A 334 14.05 27.65 8.75
CA VAL A 334 14.04 26.26 9.22
C VAL A 334 12.66 25.64 9.07
N LEU A 335 11.61 26.37 9.43
CA LEU A 335 10.23 25.91 9.29
C LEU A 335 9.85 25.74 7.80
N GLN A 336 10.29 26.64 6.94
CA GLN A 336 10.00 26.65 5.50
C GLN A 336 10.69 25.54 4.73
N LYS A 337 11.82 25.02 5.20
CA LYS A 337 12.54 23.87 4.60
C LYS A 337 11.79 22.53 4.67
N ASN A 338 10.69 22.46 5.42
CA ASN A 338 9.89 21.26 5.49
C ASN A 338 9.15 21.00 4.15
N ALA A 339 9.29 19.81 3.59
CA ALA A 339 8.73 19.44 2.28
C ALA A 339 7.19 19.55 2.17
N HIS A 340 6.49 19.56 3.31
CA HIS A 340 5.02 19.64 3.36
C HIS A 340 4.52 21.01 3.81
N VAL A 341 5.42 21.97 4.00
CA VAL A 341 5.08 23.37 4.29
C VAL A 341 5.02 24.14 2.99
N LYS A 342 3.92 24.83 2.77
CA LYS A 342 3.70 25.69 1.61
C LYS A 342 4.42 27.03 1.78
N TYR A 343 4.15 27.69 2.91
CA TYR A 343 4.81 28.92 3.32
C TYR A 343 4.65 29.14 4.83
N VAL A 344 5.48 30.03 5.38
CA VAL A 344 5.43 30.45 6.78
C VAL A 344 5.13 31.94 6.81
N SER A 345 4.04 32.30 7.49
CA SER A 345 3.69 33.70 7.73
C SER A 345 4.03 34.06 9.18
N PRO A 346 4.79 35.13 9.40
CA PRO A 346 5.04 35.64 10.73
C PRO A 346 3.80 36.30 11.37
N TYR A 347 2.68 36.39 10.62
CA TYR A 347 1.48 37.14 11.01
C TYR A 347 0.31 36.17 11.26
N ASP A 348 0.33 35.54 12.41
CA ASP A 348 -0.57 34.42 12.74
C ASP A 348 -2.05 34.81 12.89
N PHE A 349 -2.36 36.06 13.28
CA PHE A 349 -3.74 36.52 13.43
C PHE A 349 -4.44 36.80 12.13
N ALA A 350 -3.71 37.14 11.06
CA ALA A 350 -4.30 37.41 9.75
C ALA A 350 -5.12 36.25 9.22
N GLY A 351 -4.71 35.00 9.52
CA GLY A 351 -5.44 33.79 9.12
C GLY A 351 -6.80 33.58 9.78
N GLU A 352 -7.20 34.44 10.75
CA GLU A 352 -8.50 34.36 11.45
C GLU A 352 -9.49 35.44 10.99
N ILE A 353 -9.12 36.28 10.04
CA ILE A 353 -9.89 37.45 9.61
C ILE A 353 -10.47 37.21 8.23
N SER A 354 -11.76 37.45 8.09
CA SER A 354 -12.45 37.44 6.79
C SER A 354 -12.42 38.81 6.16
N CYS A 355 -12.43 38.87 4.84
CA CYS A 355 -12.55 40.12 4.11
C CYS A 355 -13.77 40.15 3.19
N LEU A 356 -14.30 41.35 2.97
CA LEU A 356 -15.39 41.70 2.07
C LEU A 356 -14.86 42.73 1.08
N TYR A 357 -15.04 42.48 -0.19
CA TYR A 357 -14.54 43.39 -1.22
C TYR A 357 -15.48 43.37 -2.40
N LYS A 358 -15.35 44.35 -3.27
CA LYS A 358 -16.18 44.46 -4.48
C LYS A 358 -15.36 44.31 -5.74
N SER A 359 -15.82 43.44 -6.63
CA SER A 359 -15.38 43.32 -8.00
C SER A 359 -16.37 44.07 -8.91
N GLY A 360 -16.23 45.39 -9.14
CA GLY A 360 -17.06 46.16 -10.09
C GLY A 360 -17.41 47.58 -9.68
N GLU A 361 -17.88 48.39 -10.63
CA GLU A 361 -17.89 49.85 -10.54
C GLU A 361 -19.01 50.51 -9.68
N ASP A 362 -20.06 49.82 -9.25
CA ASP A 362 -21.21 50.44 -8.60
C ASP A 362 -21.52 49.87 -7.22
N TYR A 363 -20.87 50.34 -6.16
CA TYR A 363 -21.43 50.10 -4.84
C TYR A 363 -21.59 51.40 -4.05
N LYS A 364 -22.63 51.42 -3.22
CA LYS A 364 -22.87 52.51 -2.28
C LYS A 364 -22.88 51.95 -0.88
N ILE A 365 -22.08 52.55 -0.02
CA ILE A 365 -22.19 52.34 1.43
C ILE A 365 -23.23 53.36 1.89
N GLU A 366 -24.42 52.87 2.25
CA GLU A 366 -25.47 53.73 2.78
C GLU A 366 -25.48 53.64 4.30
N TYR A 367 -25.36 54.79 4.95
CA TYR A 367 -25.61 54.93 6.38
C TYR A 367 -27.11 55.14 6.57
N LYS A 368 -27.80 54.17 7.20
CA LYS A 368 -29.19 54.37 7.62
C LYS A 368 -29.21 54.80 9.10
N LYS A 369 -29.78 55.97 9.34
CA LYS A 369 -30.14 56.36 10.73
C LYS A 369 -31.32 55.49 11.18
N SER A 370 -31.21 54.81 12.33
CA SER A 370 -32.33 54.03 12.87
C SER A 370 -33.42 54.98 13.32
N GLU A 371 -34.67 54.69 12.95
CA GLU A 371 -35.84 55.53 13.35
C GLU A 371 -36.07 55.56 14.86
N THR A 372 -35.50 54.63 15.61
CA THR A 372 -35.68 54.46 17.07
C THR A 372 -34.46 54.76 17.91
N SER A 373 -33.30 55.01 17.32
CA SER A 373 -32.06 55.39 18.03
C SER A 373 -31.21 56.26 17.15
N ASP A 374 -30.40 57.16 17.75
CA ASP A 374 -29.44 58.01 17.04
C ASP A 374 -28.24 57.19 16.46
N ARG A 375 -28.32 55.90 16.43
CA ARG A 375 -27.28 55.03 15.89
C ARG A 375 -27.44 54.92 14.37
N LYS A 376 -26.42 55.31 13.66
CA LYS A 376 -26.26 54.99 12.22
C LYS A 376 -25.72 53.59 12.10
N SER A 377 -26.31 52.81 11.19
CA SER A 377 -25.81 51.50 10.84
C SER A 377 -25.23 51.51 9.45
N LEU A 378 -24.09 50.89 9.25
CA LEU A 378 -23.52 50.67 7.92
C LEU A 378 -24.19 49.42 7.33
N THR A 379 -24.83 49.62 6.18
CA THR A 379 -25.32 48.49 5.37
C THR A 379 -24.44 48.41 4.13
N VAL A 380 -23.77 47.31 3.95
CA VAL A 380 -22.92 47.02 2.81
C VAL A 380 -23.68 46.02 1.95
N ASP A 381 -24.20 46.49 0.81
CA ASP A 381 -24.91 45.63 -0.15
C ASP A 381 -23.92 45.12 -1.20
N ALA A 382 -24.04 43.81 -1.52
CA ALA A 382 -23.39 43.19 -2.66
C ALA A 382 -21.84 43.16 -2.64
N LEU A 383 -21.23 42.85 -1.52
CA LEU A 383 -19.78 42.60 -1.43
C LEU A 383 -19.49 41.11 -1.59
N ASP A 384 -18.46 40.82 -2.34
CA ASP A 384 -17.90 39.50 -2.42
C ASP A 384 -17.19 39.17 -1.08
N TYR A 385 -17.25 37.88 -0.68
CA TYR A 385 -16.77 37.43 0.62
C TYR A 385 -15.63 36.45 0.45
N SER A 386 -14.52 36.68 1.16
CA SER A 386 -13.45 35.74 1.34
C SER A 386 -13.38 35.31 2.81
N GLU A 387 -13.45 34.03 3.06
CA GLU A 387 -13.49 33.46 4.43
C GLU A 387 -12.21 33.75 5.22
N PHE A 388 -11.08 33.83 4.50
CA PHE A 388 -9.75 34.00 5.10
C PHE A 388 -8.95 35.10 4.41
N THR A 389 -8.09 35.74 5.18
CA THR A 389 -7.09 36.68 4.68
C THR A 389 -5.79 35.92 4.40
N GLU A 390 -5.26 35.98 3.19
CA GLU A 390 -4.08 35.24 2.79
C GLU A 390 -2.95 36.15 2.30
N GLU A 391 -1.72 35.65 2.49
CA GLU A 391 -0.50 36.33 2.06
C GLU A 391 -0.17 35.99 0.60
N ALA A 392 0.17 37.02 -0.18
CA ALA A 392 0.54 36.87 -1.58
C ALA A 392 1.85 36.09 -1.78
N ALA A 393 2.75 36.08 -0.80
CA ALA A 393 3.98 35.27 -0.80
C ALA A 393 3.72 33.76 -0.86
N GLY A 394 2.52 33.31 -0.51
CA GLY A 394 2.11 31.89 -0.67
C GLY A 394 1.68 31.49 -2.09
N LEU A 395 1.63 32.44 -3.05
CA LEU A 395 1.29 32.19 -4.43
C LEU A 395 2.51 31.76 -5.25
N ASP A 396 2.27 30.95 -6.28
CA ASP A 396 3.29 30.67 -7.29
C ASP A 396 3.33 31.82 -8.29
N GLU A 397 4.44 32.52 -8.37
CA GLU A 397 4.63 33.65 -9.29
C GLU A 397 4.28 33.31 -10.76
N SER A 398 4.48 32.06 -11.16
CA SER A 398 4.15 31.60 -12.50
C SER A 398 2.64 31.54 -12.78
N SER A 399 1.81 31.57 -11.74
CA SER A 399 0.34 31.52 -11.80
C SER A 399 -0.30 32.93 -11.83
N ILE A 400 0.50 33.98 -11.66
CA ILE A 400 0.04 35.36 -11.53
C ILE A 400 0.22 36.12 -12.85
N GLU A 401 -0.83 36.77 -13.33
CA GLU A 401 -0.74 37.82 -14.36
C GLU A 401 -0.59 39.17 -13.67
N GLY A 402 0.53 39.85 -13.87
CA GLY A 402 0.88 41.10 -13.17
C GLY A 402 2.08 40.91 -12.24
N LYS A 403 2.04 41.48 -11.05
CA LYS A 403 3.11 41.46 -10.07
C LYS A 403 2.58 41.11 -8.67
N LEU A 404 3.41 40.57 -7.85
CA LEU A 404 3.15 40.48 -6.41
C LEU A 404 3.06 41.86 -5.77
N PRO A 405 2.29 42.04 -4.69
CA PRO A 405 2.20 43.29 -3.96
C PRO A 405 3.53 43.60 -3.25
N GLU A 406 4.09 44.76 -3.53
CA GLU A 406 5.32 45.26 -2.90
C GLU A 406 5.02 46.26 -1.79
N ASN A 407 3.89 46.98 -1.88
CA ASN A 407 3.49 48.00 -0.93
C ASN A 407 2.32 47.52 -0.04
N MET A 408 2.14 48.20 1.08
CA MET A 408 1.13 47.85 2.09
C MET A 408 -0.29 47.77 1.53
N TYR A 409 -0.70 48.70 0.66
CA TYR A 409 -2.03 48.77 0.06
C TYR A 409 -2.06 48.31 -1.40
N GLU A 410 -1.33 47.27 -1.68
CA GLU A 410 -1.39 46.53 -2.92
C GLU A 410 -1.94 45.11 -2.63
N ALA A 411 -2.67 44.56 -3.60
CA ALA A 411 -3.24 43.23 -3.51
C ALA A 411 -3.24 42.48 -4.83
N VAL A 412 -3.15 41.18 -4.78
CA VAL A 412 -3.46 40.27 -5.89
C VAL A 412 -4.84 39.65 -5.63
N ILE A 413 -5.65 39.51 -6.65
CA ILE A 413 -6.98 38.88 -6.54
C ILE A 413 -7.13 37.69 -7.49
N THR A 414 -7.99 36.75 -7.15
CA THR A 414 -8.42 35.73 -8.09
C THR A 414 -9.48 36.35 -9.01
N SER A 415 -9.23 36.38 -10.32
CA SER A 415 -10.19 36.85 -11.30
C SER A 415 -9.85 36.36 -12.72
N LYS A 416 -10.84 36.25 -13.56
CA LYS A 416 -10.65 36.05 -15.02
C LYS A 416 -10.50 37.36 -15.82
N ASP A 417 -10.77 38.48 -15.18
CA ASP A 417 -10.74 39.81 -15.81
C ASP A 417 -9.41 40.52 -15.58
N SER A 418 -8.55 40.48 -16.60
CA SER A 418 -7.24 41.14 -16.56
C SER A 418 -7.32 42.67 -16.52
N SER A 419 -8.48 43.25 -16.79
CA SER A 419 -8.65 44.71 -16.77
C SER A 419 -8.64 45.30 -15.35
N LEU A 420 -8.76 44.46 -14.35
CA LEU A 420 -8.70 44.85 -12.94
C LEU A 420 -7.28 45.22 -12.48
N ILE A 421 -6.24 44.79 -13.19
CA ILE A 421 -4.85 45.17 -12.85
C ILE A 421 -4.67 46.68 -13.01
N GLY A 422 -4.19 47.33 -11.97
CA GLY A 422 -4.00 48.77 -11.88
C GLY A 422 -5.23 49.54 -11.37
N THR A 423 -6.36 48.87 -11.13
CA THR A 423 -7.54 49.54 -10.54
C THR A 423 -7.44 49.59 -9.03
N GLN A 424 -8.19 50.50 -8.42
CA GLN A 424 -8.33 50.63 -6.99
C GLN A 424 -9.60 49.93 -6.50
N MET A 425 -9.49 49.24 -5.36
CA MET A 425 -10.57 48.46 -4.77
C MET A 425 -10.62 48.67 -3.25
N ASP A 426 -11.80 49.02 -2.75
CA ASP A 426 -12.03 49.13 -1.31
C ASP A 426 -12.24 47.73 -0.69
N ILE A 427 -11.45 47.38 0.31
CA ILE A 427 -11.52 46.09 0.99
C ILE A 427 -11.92 46.32 2.44
N TYR A 428 -12.97 45.62 2.86
CA TYR A 428 -13.51 45.68 4.22
C TYR A 428 -13.15 44.40 4.94
N PHE A 429 -12.83 44.48 6.21
CA PHE A 429 -12.52 43.37 7.06
C PHE A 429 -13.63 43.10 8.05
N LYS A 430 -13.86 41.84 8.34
CA LYS A 430 -14.83 41.38 9.31
C LYS A 430 -14.19 40.39 10.25
N SER A 431 -14.24 40.68 11.55
CA SER A 431 -13.75 39.75 12.57
C SER A 431 -14.91 39.23 13.42
N ARG A 432 -15.08 37.93 13.49
CA ARG A 432 -16.05 37.30 14.39
C ARG A 432 -15.62 37.41 15.85
N LYS A 433 -14.34 37.57 16.13
CA LYS A 433 -13.81 37.75 17.47
C LYS A 433 -14.26 39.08 18.09
N TRP A 434 -14.57 40.08 17.26
CA TRP A 434 -14.89 41.44 17.66
C TRP A 434 -16.35 41.81 17.39
N SER A 435 -17.29 40.96 17.78
CA SER A 435 -18.74 41.22 17.64
C SER A 435 -19.24 41.47 16.21
N ASP A 436 -18.71 40.71 15.23
CA ASP A 436 -19.05 40.86 13.81
C ASP A 436 -18.87 42.28 13.22
N ALA A 437 -18.00 43.09 13.82
CA ALA A 437 -17.71 44.43 13.33
C ALA A 437 -17.07 44.37 11.93
N THR A 438 -17.58 45.16 11.01
CA THR A 438 -17.02 45.37 9.69
C THR A 438 -16.42 46.78 9.61
N TRP A 439 -15.23 46.90 9.04
CA TRP A 439 -14.52 48.18 8.89
C TRP A 439 -13.82 48.21 7.53
N LEU A 440 -13.61 49.41 7.01
CA LEU A 440 -12.79 49.62 5.84
C LEU A 440 -11.32 49.43 6.20
N GLY A 441 -10.66 48.44 5.59
CA GLY A 441 -9.24 48.18 5.79
C GLY A 441 -8.35 49.09 4.96
N GLY A 442 -8.89 49.64 3.87
CA GLY A 442 -8.20 50.53 2.97
C GLY A 442 -8.64 50.36 1.51
N THR A 443 -8.16 51.28 0.66
CA THR A 443 -8.30 51.19 -0.79
C THR A 443 -7.01 50.59 -1.35
N PHE A 444 -7.11 49.41 -1.94
CA PHE A 444 -6.00 48.64 -2.46
C PHE A 444 -5.85 48.77 -3.96
N THR A 445 -4.63 48.92 -4.44
CA THR A 445 -4.31 48.85 -5.86
C THR A 445 -4.12 47.37 -6.24
N ILE A 446 -4.85 46.89 -7.21
CA ILE A 446 -4.71 45.53 -7.70
C ILE A 446 -3.49 45.41 -8.59
N THR A 447 -2.44 44.74 -8.13
CA THR A 447 -1.16 44.62 -8.86
C THR A 447 -1.08 43.36 -9.72
N GLY A 448 -1.91 42.34 -9.42
CA GLY A 448 -1.94 41.12 -10.20
C GLY A 448 -3.23 40.33 -10.00
N ILE A 449 -3.41 39.35 -10.86
CA ILE A 449 -4.55 38.43 -10.79
C ILE A 449 -4.06 36.98 -10.90
N VAL A 450 -4.72 36.08 -10.18
CA VAL A 450 -4.64 34.62 -10.34
C VAL A 450 -5.84 34.17 -11.16
N LYS A 451 -5.61 33.55 -12.34
CA LYS A 451 -6.66 33.07 -13.24
C LYS A 451 -7.37 31.81 -12.75
N GLU A 452 -8.06 31.93 -11.64
CA GLU A 452 -8.91 30.90 -11.08
C GLU A 452 -10.36 31.38 -10.95
N ASP A 453 -11.29 30.44 -10.83
CA ASP A 453 -12.67 30.78 -10.48
C ASP A 453 -12.74 31.15 -9.00
N GLY A 454 -13.12 32.36 -8.70
CA GLY A 454 -13.25 32.87 -7.35
C GLY A 454 -12.90 34.37 -7.30
N ASN A 455 -13.18 34.95 -6.15
CA ASN A 455 -12.87 36.36 -5.88
C ASN A 455 -12.14 36.39 -4.54
N LYS A 456 -10.85 36.02 -4.51
CA LYS A 456 -10.06 35.95 -3.29
C LYS A 456 -8.91 36.94 -3.35
N PRO A 457 -8.79 37.85 -2.37
CA PRO A 457 -7.66 38.77 -2.29
C PRO A 457 -6.50 38.14 -1.55
N TYR A 458 -5.29 38.47 -1.98
CA TYR A 458 -4.02 38.15 -1.38
C TYR A 458 -3.24 39.43 -1.10
N PHE A 459 -2.74 39.59 0.10
CA PHE A 459 -2.16 40.86 0.58
C PHE A 459 -0.64 40.76 0.71
N SER A 460 -0.01 41.92 0.80
CA SER A 460 1.41 42.03 1.12
C SER A 460 1.69 41.60 2.56
N GLY A 461 2.89 41.06 2.82
CA GLY A 461 3.31 40.73 4.17
C GLY A 461 3.33 41.95 5.12
N GLU A 462 3.61 43.14 4.57
CA GLU A 462 3.60 44.39 5.34
C GLU A 462 2.19 44.74 5.82
N PHE A 463 1.17 44.63 4.95
CA PHE A 463 -0.21 44.79 5.38
C PHE A 463 -0.64 43.78 6.41
N LEU A 464 -0.29 42.50 6.24
CA LEU A 464 -0.63 41.46 7.21
C LEU A 464 0.08 41.65 8.55
N LYS A 465 1.30 42.21 8.54
CA LYS A 465 2.00 42.63 9.74
C LYS A 465 1.21 43.69 10.52
N SER A 466 0.65 44.70 9.80
CA SER A 466 -0.20 45.70 10.38
C SER A 466 -1.45 45.13 11.04
N MET A 467 -2.07 44.16 10.36
CA MET A 467 -3.24 43.49 10.92
C MET A 467 -2.88 42.65 12.16
N ASN A 468 -1.75 41.99 12.17
CA ASN A 468 -1.31 41.21 13.31
C ASN A 468 -1.17 42.08 14.57
N ILE A 469 -0.59 43.26 14.44
CA ILE A 469 -0.48 44.21 15.53
C ILE A 469 -1.87 44.70 16.01
N ASN A 470 -2.73 45.07 15.07
CA ASN A 470 -4.06 45.59 15.40
C ASN A 470 -4.96 44.56 16.08
N TYR A 471 -4.79 43.28 15.78
CA TYR A 471 -5.68 42.19 16.23
C TYR A 471 -5.06 41.27 17.27
N GLY A 472 -3.73 41.25 17.38
CA GLY A 472 -3.00 40.27 18.19
C GLY A 472 -3.46 40.21 19.63
N ASP A 473 -3.36 41.30 20.38
CA ASP A 473 -3.57 41.26 21.83
C ASP A 473 -4.37 42.43 22.40
N SER A 474 -5.08 43.18 21.58
CA SER A 474 -5.77 44.38 22.10
C SER A 474 -4.82 45.37 22.77
N ARG A 475 -3.61 45.50 22.25
CA ARG A 475 -2.50 46.27 22.85
C ARG A 475 -2.59 47.73 22.54
N THR A 476 -3.48 48.17 21.66
CA THR A 476 -3.63 49.56 21.27
C THR A 476 -4.85 50.17 21.92
N GLU A 477 -4.64 50.95 22.97
CA GLU A 477 -5.70 51.71 23.67
C GLU A 477 -5.52 53.20 23.44
N LEU A 478 -6.47 53.80 22.71
CA LEU A 478 -6.48 55.24 22.49
C LEU A 478 -7.17 55.96 23.67
N HIS A 479 -6.49 56.96 24.23
CA HIS A 479 -7.02 57.86 25.23
C HIS A 479 -7.21 59.22 24.62
N TYR A 480 -8.41 59.77 24.72
CA TYR A 480 -8.73 61.09 24.26
C TYR A 480 -9.70 61.80 25.19
N ASP A 481 -9.61 63.11 25.24
CA ASP A 481 -10.43 63.93 26.12
C ASP A 481 -11.55 64.60 25.35
N ILE A 482 -12.72 64.63 25.97
CA ILE A 482 -13.85 65.43 25.50
C ILE A 482 -14.21 66.44 26.53
N THR A 483 -14.49 67.66 26.09
CA THR A 483 -15.01 68.72 26.93
C THR A 483 -16.53 68.72 26.85
N ARG A 484 -17.18 68.49 27.94
CA ARG A 484 -18.65 68.57 28.06
C ARG A 484 -19.04 69.91 28.60
N THR A 485 -19.80 70.67 27.84
CA THR A 485 -20.40 71.95 28.24
C THR A 485 -21.88 71.69 28.54
N THR A 486 -22.28 71.92 29.78
CA THR A 486 -23.68 71.87 30.23
C THR A 486 -24.18 73.30 30.37
N MET A 487 -25.16 73.71 29.57
CA MET A 487 -25.78 74.99 29.61
C MET A 487 -27.16 74.90 30.29
N TYR A 488 -27.46 75.75 31.19
CA TYR A 488 -28.73 75.86 31.89
C TYR A 488 -29.57 77.00 31.29
N SER A 489 -30.84 76.75 31.06
CA SER A 489 -31.80 77.70 30.47
C SER A 489 -31.42 78.27 29.10
N GLY A 490 -30.53 77.63 28.34
CA GLY A 490 -30.10 78.03 27.00
C GLY A 490 -29.23 79.27 26.90
N GLU A 491 -28.74 79.79 27.98
CA GLU A 491 -27.85 81.00 28.03
C GLU A 491 -26.40 80.54 28.29
N GLU A 492 -25.47 81.03 27.45
CA GLU A 492 -24.04 80.72 27.51
C GLU A 492 -23.39 81.20 28.84
N GLU A 493 -23.94 82.22 29.47
CA GLU A 493 -23.43 82.77 30.77
C GLU A 493 -23.65 81.81 31.97
N ASN A 494 -24.53 80.79 31.83
CA ASN A 494 -24.76 79.77 32.84
C ASN A 494 -24.22 78.40 32.39
N SER A 495 -23.06 78.35 31.85
CA SER A 495 -22.44 77.10 31.38
C SER A 495 -21.40 76.55 32.35
N TYR A 496 -21.34 75.26 32.54
CA TYR A 496 -20.33 74.50 33.28
C TYR A 496 -19.58 73.59 32.28
N GLU A 497 -18.25 73.68 32.30
CA GLU A 497 -17.39 72.83 31.46
C GLU A 497 -16.73 71.78 32.35
N GLN A 498 -16.74 70.54 31.83
CA GLN A 498 -16.08 69.42 32.46
C GLN A 498 -15.33 68.61 31.38
N THR A 499 -14.04 68.45 31.60
CA THR A 499 -13.23 67.53 30.75
C THR A 499 -13.42 66.07 31.24
N MET A 500 -13.72 65.21 30.29
CA MET A 500 -13.90 63.78 30.55
C MET A 500 -12.97 62.96 29.63
N SER A 501 -12.15 62.14 30.24
CA SER A 501 -11.30 61.23 29.50
C SER A 501 -12.10 60.02 29.01
N LYS A 502 -11.96 59.72 27.76
CA LYS A 502 -12.47 58.52 27.08
C LYS A 502 -11.31 57.62 26.69
N LYS A 503 -11.56 56.35 26.69
CA LYS A 503 -10.59 55.39 26.23
C LYS A 503 -11.27 54.25 25.46
N GLY A 504 -10.57 53.71 24.52
CA GLY A 504 -11.08 52.58 23.74
C GLY A 504 -9.98 51.91 22.92
N LYS A 505 -10.22 50.64 22.67
CA LYS A 505 -9.35 49.92 21.77
C LYS A 505 -9.61 50.35 20.33
N VAL A 506 -8.53 50.60 19.62
CA VAL A 506 -8.60 51.11 18.23
C VAL A 506 -7.77 50.27 17.28
N ILE A 507 -8.12 50.35 16.01
CA ILE A 507 -7.41 49.76 14.90
C ILE A 507 -6.80 50.89 14.08
N PHE A 508 -5.52 50.85 13.77
CA PHE A 508 -4.83 51.83 12.97
C PHE A 508 -4.78 51.43 11.51
N ILE A 509 -5.15 52.34 10.61
CA ILE A 509 -4.99 52.22 9.19
C ILE A 509 -4.34 53.45 8.60
N GLN A 510 -3.79 53.39 7.40
CA GLN A 510 -3.24 54.52 6.72
C GLN A 510 -4.36 55.48 6.24
N GLY A 511 -4.24 56.77 6.54
CA GLY A 511 -5.14 57.80 6.08
C GLY A 511 -4.46 58.74 5.08
N GLU A 512 -5.22 59.19 4.06
CA GLU A 512 -4.71 60.15 3.09
C GLU A 512 -4.53 61.55 3.73
N GLY A 513 -3.41 62.19 3.37
CA GLY A 513 -3.11 63.56 3.77
C GLY A 513 -2.71 63.75 5.26
N LEU A 514 -2.45 62.68 5.98
CA LEU A 514 -1.94 62.72 7.35
C LEU A 514 -0.42 62.64 7.38
N THR A 515 0.19 63.38 8.26
CA THR A 515 1.66 63.43 8.45
C THR A 515 2.07 63.28 9.91
N GLY A 516 3.23 62.70 10.17
CA GLY A 516 3.74 62.50 11.53
C GLY A 516 2.72 61.79 12.43
N ASN A 517 2.46 62.35 13.63
CA ASN A 517 1.57 61.77 14.64
C ASN A 517 0.09 62.21 14.50
N GLN A 518 -0.32 62.64 13.33
CA GLN A 518 -1.72 63.03 13.08
C GLN A 518 -2.62 61.81 12.95
N ILE A 519 -3.81 61.92 13.55
CA ILE A 519 -4.84 60.88 13.47
C ILE A 519 -6.20 61.45 13.11
N ARG A 520 -7.00 60.64 12.40
CA ARG A 520 -8.41 60.92 12.11
C ARG A 520 -9.26 59.80 12.71
N LEU A 521 -10.23 60.15 13.53
CA LEU A 521 -11.10 59.20 14.19
C LEU A 521 -12.22 58.68 13.29
N SER A 522 -12.66 57.47 13.49
CA SER A 522 -13.82 56.91 12.79
C SER A 522 -15.13 57.60 13.25
N GLU A 523 -16.13 57.58 12.37
CA GLU A 523 -17.46 58.02 12.71
C GLU A 523 -18.04 57.27 13.95
N SER A 524 -17.71 56.03 14.11
CA SER A 524 -18.18 55.22 15.28
C SER A 524 -17.67 55.74 16.61
N ILE A 525 -16.46 56.35 16.61
CA ILE A 525 -15.90 57.02 17.81
C ILE A 525 -16.60 58.35 17.99
N LEU A 526 -16.71 59.14 16.89
CA LEU A 526 -17.29 60.50 16.90
C LEU A 526 -18.79 60.51 17.24
N MET A 527 -19.55 59.47 16.82
CA MET A 527 -20.96 59.32 17.20
C MET A 527 -21.24 59.20 18.67
N ASN A 528 -20.24 58.78 19.44
CA ASN A 528 -20.33 58.74 20.89
C ASN A 528 -20.11 60.13 21.55
N ILE A 529 -19.82 61.14 20.74
CA ILE A 529 -19.60 62.53 21.18
C ILE A 529 -20.82 63.36 20.79
N ARG A 530 -21.48 64.00 21.74
CA ARG A 530 -22.75 64.73 21.55
C ARG A 530 -22.51 66.19 21.05
N THR A 531 -22.00 66.31 19.83
CA THR A 531 -21.63 67.63 19.26
C THR A 531 -22.85 68.53 18.97
N ASP A 532 -23.99 67.93 18.62
CA ASP A 532 -25.19 68.69 18.23
C ASP A 532 -26.02 69.23 19.42
N GLY A 533 -25.60 68.91 20.65
CA GLY A 533 -26.33 69.27 21.83
C GLY A 533 -27.58 68.37 22.10
N VAL A 534 -27.69 67.87 23.30
CA VAL A 534 -28.89 67.11 23.73
C VAL A 534 -29.57 67.86 24.85
N VAL A 535 -30.87 68.16 24.60
CA VAL A 535 -31.70 68.85 25.59
C VAL A 535 -32.30 67.79 26.55
N SER A 536 -32.03 67.94 27.81
CA SER A 536 -32.57 67.08 28.88
C SER A 536 -33.13 68.01 29.99
N GLY A 537 -34.46 68.19 30.00
CA GLY A 537 -35.08 69.18 30.87
C GLY A 537 -34.65 70.59 30.56
N ASP A 538 -34.18 71.31 31.58
CA ASP A 538 -33.66 72.68 31.45
C ASP A 538 -32.19 72.77 31.03
N GLN A 539 -31.59 71.64 30.68
CA GLN A 539 -30.15 71.57 30.35
C GLN A 539 -29.92 71.21 28.89
N THR A 540 -28.99 71.91 28.24
CA THR A 540 -28.45 71.55 26.96
C THR A 540 -26.99 71.06 27.14
N ILE A 541 -26.72 69.85 26.78
CA ILE A 541 -25.38 69.20 26.91
C ILE A 541 -24.76 69.17 25.50
N ARG A 542 -23.59 69.83 25.36
CA ARG A 542 -22.72 69.72 24.20
C ARG A 542 -21.39 69.09 24.57
N GLU A 543 -20.87 68.32 23.69
CA GLU A 543 -19.54 67.71 23.88
C GLU A 543 -18.65 68.15 22.69
N SER A 544 -17.42 68.57 23.00
CA SER A 544 -16.40 68.89 21.99
C SER A 544 -15.21 67.99 22.19
N LEU A 545 -14.59 67.55 21.10
CA LEU A 545 -13.42 66.74 21.09
C LEU A 545 -12.17 67.59 21.27
N ASN A 546 -11.29 67.24 22.17
CA ASN A 546 -9.98 67.88 22.29
C ASN A 546 -9.05 67.40 21.15
N LYS A 547 -8.11 68.21 20.76
CA LYS A 547 -7.19 67.89 19.66
C LYS A 547 -6.08 66.90 20.04
N ASP A 548 -5.82 66.71 21.28
CA ASP A 548 -4.75 65.89 21.79
C ASP A 548 -5.30 64.53 22.20
N ALA A 549 -4.59 63.47 21.80
CA ALA A 549 -4.86 62.10 22.21
C ALA A 549 -3.56 61.37 22.58
N VAL A 550 -3.66 60.36 23.38
CA VAL A 550 -2.52 59.51 23.77
C VAL A 550 -2.84 58.07 23.39
N LEU A 551 -1.98 57.47 22.60
CA LEU A 551 -2.01 56.04 22.35
C LEU A 551 -1.16 55.33 23.38
N LYS A 552 -1.75 54.41 24.11
CA LYS A 552 -1.02 53.43 24.93
C LYS A 552 -0.88 52.14 24.16
N TYR A 553 0.35 51.76 23.88
CA TYR A 553 0.70 50.53 23.22
C TYR A 553 1.46 49.63 24.19
N SER A 554 0.91 48.44 24.42
CA SER A 554 1.56 47.43 25.25
C SER A 554 2.22 46.39 24.37
N ASP A 555 3.51 46.19 24.46
CA ASP A 555 4.26 45.18 23.74
C ASP A 555 4.18 43.77 24.36
N GLY A 556 3.50 43.65 25.50
CA GLY A 556 3.37 42.39 26.25
C GLY A 556 4.55 42.12 27.19
N THR A 557 5.58 42.92 27.21
CA THR A 557 6.73 42.78 28.13
C THR A 557 6.49 43.39 29.49
N GLY A 558 5.39 44.18 29.63
CA GLY A 558 4.97 44.82 30.88
C GLY A 558 5.29 46.32 30.97
N GLU A 559 5.90 46.89 29.94
CA GLU A 559 6.07 48.33 29.79
C GLU A 559 5.14 48.83 28.67
N ASP A 560 4.29 49.80 29.00
CA ASP A 560 3.43 50.49 28.03
C ASP A 560 4.18 51.65 27.41
N THR A 561 4.23 51.72 26.09
CA THR A 561 4.75 52.85 25.33
C THR A 561 3.61 53.84 25.08
N GLU A 562 3.82 55.13 25.42
CA GLU A 562 2.84 56.17 25.15
C GLU A 562 3.27 57.05 23.97
N TYR A 563 2.36 57.22 23.02
CA TYR A 563 2.54 58.08 21.87
C TYR A 563 1.56 59.24 21.97
N SER A 564 2.06 60.47 21.87
CA SER A 564 1.22 61.69 21.77
C SER A 564 0.75 61.86 20.31
N LEU A 565 -0.55 61.95 20.10
CA LEU A 565 -1.20 62.04 18.82
C LEU A 565 -2.00 63.33 18.70
N GLU A 566 -2.09 63.89 17.49
CA GLU A 566 -2.91 65.05 17.15
C GLU A 566 -4.16 64.64 16.38
N ILE A 567 -5.35 64.89 16.92
CA ILE A 567 -6.62 64.61 16.23
C ILE A 567 -6.93 65.72 15.21
N VAL A 568 -7.00 65.35 13.94
CA VAL A 568 -7.37 66.31 12.85
C VAL A 568 -8.84 66.17 12.50
N GLU A 569 -9.38 67.25 11.89
CA GLU A 569 -10.79 67.25 11.44
C GLU A 569 -11.05 66.26 10.35
N GLY A 570 -12.24 65.69 10.39
CA GLY A 570 -12.68 64.66 9.43
C GLY A 570 -13.04 63.36 10.16
N SER A 571 -13.64 62.45 9.40
CA SER A 571 -14.00 61.14 9.93
C SER A 571 -13.73 60.04 8.91
N HIS A 572 -13.28 58.90 9.40
CA HIS A 572 -13.21 57.67 8.65
C HIS A 572 -14.58 57.00 8.60
N SER A 573 -15.02 56.59 7.41
CA SER A 573 -16.28 55.85 7.24
C SER A 573 -16.16 54.43 7.78
N GLY A 574 -16.95 54.05 8.79
CA GLY A 574 -16.93 52.65 9.29
C GLY A 574 -17.68 52.47 10.61
N SER A 575 -18.06 51.24 10.93
CA SER A 575 -18.77 50.83 12.13
C SER A 575 -17.84 50.43 13.27
N ALA A 576 -16.54 50.25 13.02
CA ALA A 576 -15.54 49.88 14.03
C ALA A 576 -14.78 51.07 14.58
N SER A 577 -14.12 50.91 15.71
CA SER A 577 -13.22 51.92 16.33
C SER A 577 -11.89 51.94 15.57
N VAL A 578 -11.95 52.54 14.34
CA VAL A 578 -10.79 52.68 13.45
C VAL A 578 -10.22 54.08 13.56
N VAL A 579 -8.91 54.18 13.49
CA VAL A 579 -8.16 55.44 13.51
C VAL A 579 -7.26 55.47 12.31
N GLU A 580 -7.45 56.47 11.43
CA GLU A 580 -6.51 56.71 10.34
C GLU A 580 -5.29 57.46 10.87
N THR A 581 -4.11 57.12 10.38
CA THR A 581 -2.86 57.81 10.75
C THR A 581 -1.90 57.86 9.56
N SER A 582 -0.75 58.53 9.75
CA SER A 582 0.27 58.62 8.70
C SER A 582 0.98 57.30 8.47
N HIS A 583 1.53 57.13 7.27
CA HIS A 583 2.41 56.01 6.96
C HIS A 583 3.62 55.91 7.88
N GLU A 584 4.25 57.06 8.17
CA GLU A 584 5.43 57.13 9.08
C GLU A 584 5.12 56.61 10.48
N PHE A 585 3.94 56.94 11.02
CA PHE A 585 3.55 56.47 12.36
C PHE A 585 3.20 54.99 12.33
N LEU A 586 2.59 54.49 11.26
CA LEU A 586 2.35 53.02 11.12
C LEU A 586 3.66 52.24 11.06
N GLU A 587 4.65 52.71 10.29
CA GLU A 587 5.97 52.09 10.27
C GLU A 587 6.64 52.08 11.63
N GLN A 588 6.55 53.20 12.36
CA GLN A 588 7.08 53.30 13.73
C GLN A 588 6.38 52.30 14.66
N LEU A 589 5.06 52.18 14.55
CA LEU A 589 4.27 51.24 15.37
C LEU A 589 4.58 49.79 15.05
N TYR A 590 4.69 49.45 13.76
CA TYR A 590 4.92 48.08 13.29
C TYR A 590 6.37 47.63 13.41
N GLY A 591 7.33 48.55 13.32
CA GLY A 591 8.77 48.24 13.42
C GLY A 591 9.19 47.68 14.78
N SER A 592 8.42 47.99 15.86
CA SER A 592 8.72 47.58 17.23
C SER A 592 8.14 46.19 17.63
N THR A 593 7.47 45.50 16.71
CA THR A 593 6.75 44.27 17.07
C THR A 593 7.64 43.04 16.96
N GLU A 594 7.89 42.43 18.10
CA GLU A 594 8.58 41.13 18.17
C GLU A 594 7.64 39.97 17.80
N ILE A 595 8.12 39.08 16.93
CA ILE A 595 7.36 37.93 16.47
C ILE A 595 7.56 36.81 17.46
N THR A 596 6.59 36.53 18.34
CA THR A 596 6.64 35.41 19.31
C THR A 596 5.92 34.17 18.83
N GLN A 597 5.14 34.29 17.76
CA GLN A 597 4.30 33.22 17.22
C GLN A 597 4.15 33.39 15.71
N VAL A 598 4.18 32.30 14.96
CA VAL A 598 4.07 32.31 13.49
C VAL A 598 3.01 31.33 13.01
N SER A 599 2.40 31.61 11.85
CA SER A 599 1.53 30.69 11.15
C SER A 599 2.31 29.90 10.08
N VAL A 600 2.20 28.59 10.12
CA VAL A 600 2.76 27.67 9.11
C VAL A 600 1.61 27.08 8.31
N TYR A 601 1.61 27.31 7.03
CA TYR A 601 0.62 26.79 6.10
C TYR A 601 1.16 25.57 5.37
N MET A 602 0.41 24.48 5.43
CA MET A 602 0.78 23.19 4.81
C MET A 602 0.24 23.10 3.39
N ASN A 603 0.88 22.25 2.59
CA ASN A 603 0.38 21.93 1.24
C ASN A 603 -0.95 21.18 1.27
N ASP A 604 -1.17 20.34 2.29
CA ASP A 604 -2.40 19.57 2.47
C ASP A 604 -2.54 19.23 3.97
N TYR A 605 -3.75 19.32 4.48
CA TYR A 605 -4.10 19.00 5.86
C TYR A 605 -3.75 17.54 6.26
N ALA A 606 -3.72 16.62 5.30
CA ALA A 606 -3.33 15.23 5.55
C ALA A 606 -1.92 15.07 6.16
N TYR A 607 -1.06 16.09 6.01
CA TYR A 607 0.29 16.05 6.58
C TYR A 607 0.40 16.65 7.98
N THR A 608 -0.72 17.09 8.58
CA THR A 608 -0.75 17.79 9.89
C THR A 608 0.08 17.08 10.96
N ASP A 609 -0.17 15.79 11.23
CA ASP A 609 0.55 15.07 12.28
C ASP A 609 2.05 14.92 11.99
N ARG A 610 2.37 14.76 10.72
CA ARG A 610 3.78 14.64 10.29
C ARG A 610 4.51 15.96 10.46
N VAL A 611 3.89 17.05 10.02
CA VAL A 611 4.48 18.39 10.12
C VAL A 611 4.60 18.83 11.58
N ILE A 612 3.57 18.67 12.40
CA ILE A 612 3.62 18.94 13.84
C ILE A 612 4.76 18.16 14.51
N LYS A 613 4.87 16.86 14.21
CA LYS A 613 5.94 16.03 14.78
C LYS A 613 7.34 16.49 14.35
N GLN A 614 7.51 16.89 13.09
CA GLN A 614 8.80 17.38 12.59
C GLN A 614 9.16 18.73 13.18
N ILE A 615 8.21 19.66 13.26
CA ILE A 615 8.40 20.97 13.89
C ILE A 615 8.75 20.81 15.38
N ASN A 616 8.03 19.95 16.10
CA ASN A 616 8.32 19.70 17.51
C ASN A 616 9.70 19.03 17.72
N GLN A 617 10.13 18.18 16.80
CA GLN A 617 11.49 17.61 16.82
C GLN A 617 12.59 18.64 16.54
N SER A 618 12.27 19.71 15.84
CA SER A 618 13.19 20.84 15.59
C SER A 618 13.26 21.84 16.74
N GLY A 619 12.58 21.59 17.85
CA GLY A 619 12.65 22.42 19.07
C GLY A 619 11.55 23.47 19.21
N TYR A 620 10.56 23.48 18.33
CA TYR A 620 9.39 24.36 18.38
C TYR A 620 8.16 23.64 18.92
N GLN A 621 7.11 24.39 19.22
CA GLN A 621 5.79 23.86 19.58
C GLN A 621 4.77 24.24 18.50
N ALA A 622 4.23 23.26 17.80
CA ALA A 622 3.21 23.44 16.78
C ALA A 622 1.86 22.90 17.25
N VAL A 623 0.80 23.67 17.01
CA VAL A 623 -0.59 23.27 17.27
C VAL A 623 -1.46 23.59 16.05
N SER A 624 -2.52 22.81 15.83
CA SER A 624 -3.53 23.11 14.81
C SER A 624 -4.71 23.82 15.46
N PRO A 625 -4.93 25.10 15.17
CA PRO A 625 -6.12 25.82 15.67
C PRO A 625 -7.41 25.19 15.19
N TYR A 626 -7.41 24.65 13.96
CA TYR A 626 -8.55 23.91 13.41
C TYR A 626 -8.95 22.72 14.28
N ARG A 627 -8.00 21.95 14.79
CA ARG A 627 -8.28 20.83 15.71
C ARG A 627 -8.75 21.28 17.07
N ILE A 628 -8.21 22.39 17.57
CA ILE A 628 -8.64 22.98 18.85
C ILE A 628 -10.09 23.45 18.76
N SER A 629 -10.52 24.02 17.63
CA SER A 629 -11.90 24.44 17.43
C SER A 629 -12.92 23.29 17.42
N ALA A 630 -12.45 22.07 17.21
CA ALA A 630 -13.29 20.86 17.20
C ALA A 630 -13.70 20.34 18.59
N GLY A 631 -13.29 20.98 19.68
CA GLY A 631 -13.73 20.83 21.07
C GLY A 631 -14.37 19.50 21.47
N ASP A 632 -15.61 19.53 21.94
CA ASP A 632 -16.40 18.37 22.42
C ASP A 632 -16.71 17.33 21.33
N TYR A 633 -16.45 17.63 20.07
CA TYR A 633 -16.59 16.72 18.95
C TYR A 633 -15.61 15.52 19.01
N ASN A 634 -14.53 15.63 19.80
CA ASN A 634 -13.52 14.57 19.92
C ASN A 634 -14.07 13.24 20.44
N THR A 635 -15.08 13.26 21.29
CA THR A 635 -15.69 12.03 21.86
C THR A 635 -16.50 11.26 20.82
N GLU A 636 -17.32 11.94 20.02
CA GLU A 636 -18.06 11.32 18.92
C GLU A 636 -17.11 10.85 17.81
N LEU A 637 -16.09 11.64 17.48
CA LEU A 637 -15.08 11.31 16.49
C LEU A 637 -14.25 10.09 16.88
N VAL A 638 -13.87 9.96 18.16
CA VAL A 638 -13.18 8.77 18.67
C VAL A 638 -14.06 7.53 18.52
N GLN A 639 -15.35 7.63 18.81
CA GLN A 639 -16.28 6.52 18.67
C GLN A 639 -16.51 6.13 17.20
N GLU A 640 -16.69 7.10 16.29
CA GLU A 640 -16.79 6.85 14.85
C GLU A 640 -15.51 6.22 14.29
N ARG A 641 -14.34 6.70 14.72
CA ARG A 641 -13.05 6.12 14.33
C ARG A 641 -12.88 4.69 14.83
N LEU A 642 -13.23 4.41 16.07
CA LEU A 642 -13.19 3.05 16.62
C LEU A 642 -14.12 2.09 15.84
N THR A 643 -15.30 2.54 15.45
CA THR A 643 -16.23 1.74 14.64
C THR A 643 -15.71 1.54 13.22
N ALA A 644 -15.18 2.57 12.56
CA ALA A 644 -14.56 2.48 11.24
C ALA A 644 -13.32 1.58 11.26
N LEU A 645 -12.49 1.68 12.29
CA LEU A 645 -11.32 0.83 12.51
C LEU A 645 -11.73 -0.63 12.71
N GLY A 646 -12.74 -0.89 13.53
CA GLY A 646 -13.28 -2.23 13.76
C GLY A 646 -13.84 -2.87 12.48
N LEU A 647 -14.60 -2.10 11.70
CA LEU A 647 -15.16 -2.56 10.43
C LEU A 647 -14.05 -2.85 9.42
N SER A 648 -13.12 -1.91 9.26
CA SER A 648 -12.00 -2.04 8.33
C SER A 648 -11.07 -3.21 8.68
N ALA A 649 -10.77 -3.41 9.96
CA ALA A 649 -9.99 -4.54 10.42
C ALA A 649 -10.72 -5.87 10.14
N THR A 650 -12.03 -5.93 10.38
CA THR A 650 -12.85 -7.12 10.12
C THR A 650 -12.83 -7.48 8.63
N VAL A 651 -13.00 -6.51 7.74
CA VAL A 651 -12.97 -6.73 6.28
C VAL A 651 -11.55 -7.14 5.84
N LEU A 652 -10.49 -6.52 6.35
CA LEU A 652 -9.11 -6.92 6.06
C LEU A 652 -8.84 -8.38 6.43
N ILE A 653 -9.28 -8.80 7.62
CA ILE A 653 -9.16 -10.18 8.09
C ILE A 653 -9.94 -11.13 7.16
N ALA A 654 -11.18 -10.78 6.81
CA ALA A 654 -12.01 -11.59 5.93
C ALA A 654 -11.38 -11.75 4.53
N VAL A 655 -10.89 -10.67 3.93
CA VAL A 655 -10.19 -10.69 2.62
C VAL A 655 -8.91 -11.53 2.71
N PHE A 656 -8.16 -11.43 3.79
CA PHE A 656 -6.95 -12.21 4.00
C PHE A 656 -7.25 -13.73 4.05
N PHE A 657 -8.24 -14.15 4.82
CA PHE A 657 -8.63 -15.57 4.88
C PHE A 657 -9.22 -16.08 3.56
N LEU A 658 -10.08 -15.30 2.91
CA LEU A 658 -10.61 -15.64 1.59
C LEU A 658 -9.49 -15.82 0.57
N SER A 659 -8.48 -14.96 0.61
CA SER A 659 -7.29 -15.06 -0.26
C SER A 659 -6.53 -16.37 -0.07
N ILE A 660 -6.35 -16.81 1.18
CA ILE A 660 -5.72 -18.12 1.48
C ILE A 660 -6.53 -19.25 0.87
N MET A 661 -7.86 -19.22 1.01
CA MET A 661 -8.73 -20.27 0.45
C MET A 661 -8.64 -20.35 -1.08
N VAL A 662 -8.67 -19.20 -1.75
CA VAL A 662 -8.60 -19.12 -3.23
C VAL A 662 -7.23 -19.59 -3.73
N LEU A 663 -6.15 -19.13 -3.13
CA LEU A 663 -4.79 -19.55 -3.50
C LEU A 663 -4.58 -21.05 -3.25
N TYR A 664 -5.08 -21.58 -2.13
CA TYR A 664 -5.07 -23.00 -1.83
C TYR A 664 -5.82 -23.83 -2.89
N ALA A 665 -7.01 -23.39 -3.31
CA ALA A 665 -7.79 -24.05 -4.34
C ALA A 665 -7.03 -24.10 -5.68
N ILE A 666 -6.36 -23.02 -6.07
CA ILE A 666 -5.53 -22.97 -7.29
C ILE A 666 -4.34 -23.93 -7.19
N MET A 667 -3.68 -23.99 -6.03
CA MET A 667 -2.56 -24.91 -5.83
C MET A 667 -3.01 -26.37 -5.92
N LYS A 668 -4.24 -26.68 -5.47
CA LYS A 668 -4.82 -28.02 -5.57
C LYS A 668 -4.93 -28.52 -7.02
N LEU A 669 -5.11 -27.64 -8.00
CA LEU A 669 -5.12 -28.01 -9.43
C LEU A 669 -3.77 -28.56 -9.91
N LYS A 670 -2.66 -28.29 -9.22
CA LYS A 670 -1.32 -28.79 -9.55
C LYS A 670 -0.99 -30.15 -8.91
N THR A 671 -1.89 -30.72 -8.11
CA THR A 671 -1.64 -31.95 -7.36
C THR A 671 -1.23 -33.10 -8.26
N LYS A 672 -1.80 -33.22 -9.48
CA LYS A 672 -1.44 -34.25 -10.48
C LYS A 672 0.04 -34.14 -10.87
N ASP A 673 0.50 -32.94 -11.22
CA ASP A 673 1.88 -32.71 -11.67
C ASP A 673 2.87 -32.98 -10.52
N PHE A 674 2.53 -32.63 -9.29
CA PHE A 674 3.37 -32.94 -8.11
C PHE A 674 3.42 -34.43 -7.78
N LYS A 675 2.31 -35.17 -7.96
CA LYS A 675 2.31 -36.64 -7.86
C LYS A 675 3.29 -37.27 -8.85
N ILE A 676 3.25 -36.80 -10.10
CA ILE A 676 4.15 -37.28 -11.15
C ILE A 676 5.61 -36.96 -10.79
N LEU A 677 5.92 -35.72 -10.39
CA LEU A 677 7.27 -35.33 -10.04
C LEU A 677 7.80 -36.15 -8.85
N LYS A 678 6.95 -36.46 -7.87
CA LYS A 678 7.34 -37.29 -6.73
C LYS A 678 7.58 -38.73 -7.13
N SER A 679 6.75 -39.31 -8.01
CA SER A 679 6.95 -40.68 -8.52
C SER A 679 8.25 -40.81 -9.36
N LEU A 680 8.71 -39.72 -9.96
CA LEU A 680 10.00 -39.64 -10.64
C LEU A 680 11.20 -39.49 -9.68
N GLY A 681 10.97 -39.35 -8.37
CA GLY A 681 12.01 -39.28 -7.35
C GLY A 681 12.36 -37.85 -6.93
N LEU A 682 11.54 -36.83 -7.25
CA LEU A 682 11.78 -35.47 -6.75
C LEU A 682 11.48 -35.41 -5.26
N LYS A 683 12.42 -34.87 -4.47
CA LYS A 683 12.29 -34.71 -3.03
C LYS A 683 11.12 -33.80 -2.63
N GLN A 684 10.42 -34.17 -1.58
CA GLN A 684 9.31 -33.36 -1.05
C GLN A 684 9.75 -31.93 -0.66
N SER A 685 10.97 -31.79 -0.12
CA SER A 685 11.54 -30.49 0.21
C SER A 685 11.66 -29.55 -1.00
N VAL A 686 12.01 -30.08 -2.17
CA VAL A 686 12.10 -29.31 -3.41
C VAL A 686 10.70 -28.87 -3.88
N ILE A 687 9.70 -29.76 -3.82
CA ILE A 687 8.30 -29.42 -4.16
C ILE A 687 7.79 -28.29 -3.24
N ASN A 688 8.07 -28.38 -1.95
CA ASN A 688 7.67 -27.35 -0.99
C ASN A 688 8.30 -25.98 -1.31
N ARG A 689 9.58 -25.97 -1.67
CA ARG A 689 10.29 -24.75 -2.09
C ARG A 689 9.78 -24.20 -3.44
N MET A 690 9.40 -25.08 -4.37
CA MET A 690 8.79 -24.68 -5.64
C MET A 690 7.50 -23.87 -5.40
N ASN A 691 6.63 -24.38 -4.53
CA ASN A 691 5.36 -23.73 -4.18
C ASN A 691 5.58 -22.36 -3.55
N LEU A 692 6.51 -22.27 -2.61
CA LEU A 692 6.83 -21.01 -1.93
C LEU A 692 7.43 -19.98 -2.91
N TYR A 693 8.40 -20.40 -3.71
CA TYR A 693 9.05 -19.52 -4.68
C TYR A 693 8.09 -18.98 -5.72
N GLU A 694 7.16 -19.81 -6.20
CA GLU A 694 6.18 -19.40 -7.21
C GLU A 694 5.22 -18.32 -6.67
N LEU A 695 4.64 -18.54 -5.48
CA LEU A 695 3.73 -17.57 -4.85
C LEU A 695 4.46 -16.30 -4.41
N ALA A 696 5.62 -16.44 -3.75
CA ALA A 696 6.38 -15.29 -3.28
C ALA A 696 6.82 -14.35 -4.43
N THR A 697 7.35 -14.93 -5.52
CA THR A 697 7.80 -14.11 -6.67
C THR A 697 6.64 -13.47 -7.42
N ALA A 698 5.49 -14.12 -7.53
CA ALA A 698 4.31 -13.52 -8.15
C ALA A 698 3.70 -12.43 -7.25
N GLY A 699 3.68 -12.63 -5.93
CA GLY A 699 3.23 -11.64 -4.98
C GLY A 699 4.13 -10.40 -4.91
N LEU A 700 5.45 -10.60 -4.87
CA LEU A 700 6.42 -9.49 -4.92
C LEU A 700 6.29 -8.68 -6.22
N ALA A 701 6.08 -9.35 -7.36
CA ALA A 701 5.85 -8.67 -8.63
C ALA A 701 4.54 -7.86 -8.60
N ALA A 702 3.48 -8.36 -7.97
CA ALA A 702 2.21 -7.64 -7.81
C ALA A 702 2.39 -6.37 -6.95
N VAL A 703 3.08 -6.48 -5.81
CA VAL A 703 3.40 -5.31 -4.96
C VAL A 703 4.20 -4.27 -5.72
N LEU A 704 5.23 -4.69 -6.46
CA LEU A 704 6.06 -3.77 -7.26
C LEU A 704 5.24 -3.01 -8.31
N VAL A 705 4.34 -3.72 -9.02
CA VAL A 705 3.45 -3.10 -10.02
C VAL A 705 2.52 -2.09 -9.36
N LEU A 706 1.98 -2.38 -8.17
CA LEU A 706 1.11 -1.46 -7.44
C LEU A 706 1.85 -0.22 -6.92
N ILE A 707 3.09 -0.38 -6.44
CA ILE A 707 3.94 0.75 -6.05
C ILE A 707 4.19 1.67 -7.26
N LEU A 708 4.59 1.08 -8.41
CA LEU A 708 4.83 1.84 -9.64
C LEU A 708 3.54 2.54 -10.14
N ALA A 709 2.41 1.83 -10.09
CA ALA A 709 1.12 2.40 -10.47
C ALA A 709 0.72 3.55 -9.53
N GLY A 710 0.91 3.42 -8.22
CA GLY A 710 0.66 4.46 -7.23
C GLY A 710 1.51 5.71 -7.47
N VAL A 711 2.82 5.55 -7.64
CA VAL A 711 3.75 6.66 -7.92
C VAL A 711 3.43 7.36 -9.25
N THR A 712 3.05 6.61 -10.29
CA THR A 712 2.69 7.21 -11.58
C THR A 712 1.36 7.93 -11.51
N ALA A 713 0.37 7.38 -10.82
CA ALA A 713 -0.94 8.01 -10.65
C ALA A 713 -0.85 9.31 -9.82
N ASP A 714 0.00 9.33 -8.80
CA ASP A 714 0.29 10.53 -8.01
C ASP A 714 0.92 11.63 -8.87
N ARG A 715 1.92 11.29 -9.70
CA ARG A 715 2.53 12.22 -10.65
C ARG A 715 1.56 12.75 -11.72
N MET A 716 0.61 11.93 -12.14
CA MET A 716 -0.43 12.29 -13.13
C MET A 716 -1.66 12.95 -12.49
N ASN A 717 -1.64 13.16 -11.18
CA ASN A 717 -2.72 13.77 -10.40
C ASN A 717 -4.09 13.07 -10.62
N VAL A 718 -4.08 11.74 -10.66
CA VAL A 718 -5.31 10.95 -10.77
C VAL A 718 -5.97 10.91 -9.39
N ARG A 719 -6.95 11.82 -9.16
CA ARG A 719 -7.56 12.11 -7.85
C ARG A 719 -7.91 10.87 -7.00
N VAL A 720 -8.60 9.89 -7.59
CA VAL A 720 -9.05 8.69 -6.83
C VAL A 720 -7.89 7.86 -6.26
N ILE A 721 -6.78 7.77 -6.98
CA ILE A 721 -5.62 6.97 -6.56
C ILE A 721 -4.67 7.80 -5.71
N SER A 722 -4.43 9.07 -6.07
CA SER A 722 -3.60 9.97 -5.28
C SER A 722 -4.16 10.16 -3.88
N ASP A 723 -5.48 10.28 -3.74
CA ASP A 723 -6.17 10.41 -2.45
C ASP A 723 -5.95 9.20 -1.51
N ILE A 724 -5.71 8.02 -2.04
CA ILE A 724 -5.38 6.83 -1.25
C ILE A 724 -3.87 6.75 -0.99
N VAL A 725 -3.07 7.00 -2.03
CA VAL A 725 -1.60 6.83 -1.99
C VAL A 725 -0.92 7.86 -1.08
N ARG A 726 -1.47 9.06 -0.94
CA ARG A 726 -0.92 10.13 -0.08
C ARG A 726 -0.77 9.74 1.40
N TYR A 727 -1.58 8.78 1.87
CA TYR A 727 -1.49 8.28 3.25
C TYR A 727 -0.39 7.24 3.44
N TYR A 728 0.21 6.72 2.34
CA TYR A 728 1.22 5.67 2.43
C TYR A 728 2.62 6.23 2.67
N THR A 729 3.29 5.65 3.64
CA THR A 729 4.72 5.85 3.89
C THR A 729 5.54 4.69 3.33
N ALA A 730 6.85 4.84 3.23
CA ALA A 730 7.74 3.72 2.86
C ALA A 730 7.57 2.51 3.79
N ARG A 731 7.24 2.73 5.07
CA ARG A 731 6.97 1.68 6.05
C ARG A 731 5.74 0.85 5.67
N ASP A 732 4.69 1.50 5.16
CA ASP A 732 3.43 0.83 4.80
C ASP A 732 3.61 -0.11 3.59
N TYR A 733 4.43 0.28 2.61
CA TYR A 733 4.81 -0.60 1.49
C TYR A 733 5.62 -1.82 1.95
N VAL A 734 6.49 -1.65 2.96
CA VAL A 734 7.19 -2.78 3.58
C VAL A 734 6.21 -3.70 4.29
N LEU A 735 5.25 -3.16 5.06
CA LEU A 735 4.20 -3.94 5.72
C LEU A 735 3.35 -4.72 4.71
N ALA A 736 2.94 -4.10 3.61
CA ALA A 736 2.20 -4.77 2.54
C ALA A 736 3.01 -5.92 1.93
N THR A 737 4.31 -5.71 1.70
CA THR A 737 5.22 -6.76 1.20
C THR A 737 5.31 -7.94 2.17
N VAL A 738 5.48 -7.65 3.46
CA VAL A 738 5.54 -8.68 4.53
C VAL A 738 4.21 -9.44 4.62
N ALA A 739 3.07 -8.74 4.54
CA ALA A 739 1.75 -9.38 4.57
C ALA A 739 1.55 -10.35 3.41
N VAL A 740 1.96 -9.99 2.20
CA VAL A 740 1.89 -10.87 1.01
C VAL A 740 2.81 -12.09 1.16
N LEU A 741 4.00 -11.93 1.75
CA LEU A 741 4.90 -13.05 2.02
C LEU A 741 4.32 -13.98 3.08
N ILE A 742 3.72 -13.46 4.14
CA ILE A 742 3.02 -14.24 5.18
C ILE A 742 1.86 -15.02 4.55
N LEU A 743 1.06 -14.38 3.71
CA LEU A 743 -0.03 -15.01 2.96
C LEU A 743 0.49 -16.21 2.14
N ALA A 744 1.60 -16.02 1.42
CA ALA A 744 2.22 -17.09 0.64
C ALA A 744 2.71 -18.24 1.53
N ILE A 745 3.37 -17.94 2.65
CA ILE A 745 3.89 -18.96 3.59
C ILE A 745 2.75 -19.79 4.19
N ILE A 746 1.68 -19.12 4.67
CA ILE A 746 0.52 -19.82 5.28
C ILE A 746 -0.16 -20.72 4.25
N THR A 747 -0.43 -20.19 3.05
CA THR A 747 -1.07 -20.92 1.96
C THR A 747 -0.25 -22.16 1.58
N VAL A 748 1.06 -21.98 1.40
CA VAL A 748 1.99 -23.08 1.05
C VAL A 748 2.08 -24.10 2.19
N ALA A 749 2.15 -23.67 3.43
CA ALA A 749 2.21 -24.59 4.57
C ALA A 749 0.94 -25.46 4.66
N TRP A 750 -0.23 -24.85 4.45
CA TRP A 750 -1.50 -25.59 4.42
C TRP A 750 -1.58 -26.56 3.25
N PHE A 751 -1.21 -26.12 2.05
CA PHE A 751 -1.18 -26.96 0.86
C PHE A 751 -0.17 -28.11 0.99
N ASN A 752 1.02 -27.87 1.54
CA ASN A 752 2.03 -28.89 1.73
C ASN A 752 1.60 -29.96 2.74
N ARG A 753 0.84 -29.58 3.79
CA ARG A 753 0.20 -30.55 4.71
C ARG A 753 -0.82 -31.43 3.96
N TYR A 754 -1.65 -30.84 3.12
CA TYR A 754 -2.60 -31.57 2.27
C TYR A 754 -1.87 -32.52 1.31
N LEU A 755 -0.86 -32.01 0.60
CA LEU A 755 -0.05 -32.78 -0.33
C LEU A 755 0.68 -33.93 0.38
N GLY A 756 1.20 -33.72 1.57
CA GLY A 756 1.83 -34.71 2.41
C GLY A 756 0.89 -35.87 2.77
N LYS A 757 -0.37 -35.58 3.09
CA LYS A 757 -1.40 -36.63 3.36
C LYS A 757 -1.71 -37.47 2.12
N ILE A 758 -1.77 -36.85 0.93
CA ILE A 758 -2.10 -37.54 -0.34
C ILE A 758 -0.90 -38.35 -0.86
N LEU A 759 0.32 -37.83 -0.69
CA LEU A 759 1.55 -38.44 -1.22
C LEU A 759 2.23 -39.37 -0.21
N GLY A 760 1.84 -39.31 1.06
CA GLY A 760 2.51 -40.03 2.16
C GLY A 760 1.88 -41.35 2.54
N GLY A 761 0.85 -41.82 1.79
CA GLY A 761 0.11 -43.01 2.25
C GLY A 761 -0.52 -42.79 3.65
N LYS A 762 -1.72 -43.20 3.90
CA LYS A 762 -2.26 -43.21 5.28
C LYS A 762 -1.30 -44.01 6.20
N ARG A 763 -0.80 -43.41 7.26
CA ARG A 763 -0.40 -44.16 8.43
C ARG A 763 -1.64 -44.68 9.11
#